data_17ab2cc6cb1c6fa66c0fba9591e2e2ec
#
_entry.id   17ab2cc6cb1c6fa66c0fba9591e2e2ec
#
_cell.length_a   1.000
_cell.length_b   1.000
_cell.length_c   1.000
_cell.angle_alpha   90.00
_cell.angle_beta   90.00
_cell.angle_gamma   90.00
#
_symmetry.space_group_name_H-M   'P 1'
#
loop_
_entity.id
_entity.type
_entity.pdbx_description
1 polymer ?
#
loop_
_entity_poly.entity_id
_entity_poly.type
_entity_poly.pdbx_seq_one_letter_code
_entity_poly.pdbx_strand_id
1 'polypeptide(L)'
;AYIFERGDDGAWAQAVEFAPPADGEIRGAGSAVALGGDAVYLGAPSDAGPGAVLRFPASGGSPTLLPSPILSAIDRFGASLSLTGDLLIVGAPGTRDDRGAVHAFNADFPATGPSPVAVLSLADGRGGDFFGSSLSGAGAAVLIGAPGFDSGAGAVVLFTHGDGGEWSESARFSFPGEGPGGFGAAVAFDGRSAWVGATAVDRGTGGAHVLGVTVTETAPGLEGEGAIPAPGFAVESRFGSFVALRDDVAVVAALNADLRLGAAVVYERDGGAWVEGTILRESTRTLDAVTGGEAPCTDGATGPFDCSQVDLVAFVPLAALGAGPGTIVNDIWGWTDPVTGRDWALVGRSDATAFVDLSDPTRPRYAGELPLTEGAIENLWRDIKVYRDHAFIVADGAGSHGVQIFDLTQLRDAAGPPVTFAETARYDGIHSAHNIVINEETGMAYAVGSSMGGETCGGGLHMIDVRTPAEPVFAGCFADRETGRSGTGYSHDAQCVVYQGPDEDYQGREICFGANETALSIADVTDRENPVAIARGEYPNVAYAHQGWLTEDHRYFFMGDELDEAQGGVERTRTLIWDVADLDDPLLLKEHFAETGTIDHNQYIRGNRLYQANLMSGLRVLDISDVENPVEIGFFDTVPDDTGLPAFGGAWSNYPFFESGIVVVSSWGEGLFVVRVRGRAVS
;
A
#
# COMPACT_ATOMS: atom_id res chain seq x y z
N ALA A 1 7.79 -17.02 -12.29
CA ALA A 1 9.16 -16.88 -11.78
C ALA A 1 10.14 -16.71 -12.94
N TYR A 2 11.34 -16.22 -12.64
CA TYR A 2 12.34 -15.89 -13.67
C TYR A 2 13.71 -16.40 -13.28
N ILE A 3 14.52 -16.79 -14.27
CA ILE A 3 15.97 -16.95 -14.10
C ILE A 3 16.65 -15.72 -14.70
N PHE A 4 17.55 -15.13 -13.93
CA PHE A 4 18.48 -14.11 -14.40
C PHE A 4 19.87 -14.69 -14.44
N GLU A 5 20.61 -14.42 -15.49
CA GLU A 5 22.01 -14.80 -15.66
C GLU A 5 22.90 -13.57 -15.66
N ARG A 6 24.08 -13.68 -15.04
CA ARG A 6 25.06 -12.60 -15.01
C ARG A 6 26.01 -12.75 -16.19
N GLY A 7 26.03 -11.74 -17.07
CA GLY A 7 26.97 -11.67 -18.18
C GLY A 7 28.42 -11.41 -17.75
N ASP A 8 29.35 -11.59 -18.68
CA ASP A 8 30.77 -11.33 -18.47
C ASP A 8 31.08 -9.85 -18.15
N ASP A 9 30.19 -8.95 -18.55
CA ASP A 9 30.22 -7.50 -18.24
C ASP A 9 29.71 -7.19 -16.83
N GLY A 10 29.21 -8.19 -16.10
CA GLY A 10 28.64 -8.09 -14.77
C GLY A 10 27.18 -7.68 -14.74
N ALA A 11 26.54 -7.41 -15.89
CA ALA A 11 25.13 -7.11 -15.99
C ALA A 11 24.27 -8.38 -15.83
N TRP A 12 23.09 -8.21 -15.21
CA TRP A 12 22.10 -9.28 -15.09
C TRP A 12 21.08 -9.15 -16.22
N ALA A 13 20.77 -10.27 -16.89
CA ALA A 13 19.74 -10.35 -17.93
C ALA A 13 18.77 -11.48 -17.61
N GLN A 14 17.48 -11.28 -17.89
CA GLN A 14 16.47 -12.34 -17.81
C GLN A 14 16.76 -13.39 -18.89
N ALA A 15 16.96 -14.63 -18.44
CA ALA A 15 17.24 -15.75 -19.34
C ALA A 15 16.00 -16.61 -19.61
N VAL A 16 15.19 -16.90 -18.56
CA VAL A 16 14.02 -17.77 -18.67
C VAL A 16 12.88 -17.21 -17.81
N GLU A 17 11.67 -17.31 -18.35
CA GLU A 17 10.42 -17.06 -17.63
C GLU A 17 9.65 -18.39 -17.44
N PHE A 18 9.06 -18.58 -16.24
CA PHE A 18 8.24 -19.72 -15.88
C PHE A 18 6.83 -19.26 -15.53
N ALA A 19 5.89 -19.48 -16.44
CA ALA A 19 4.48 -19.16 -16.23
C ALA A 19 3.68 -20.42 -15.84
N PRO A 20 2.72 -20.33 -14.91
CA PRO A 20 1.79 -21.42 -14.63
C PRO A 20 0.91 -21.71 -15.87
N PRO A 21 0.29 -22.91 -15.95
CA PRO A 21 -0.68 -23.20 -16.98
C PRO A 21 -1.82 -22.18 -17.03
N ALA A 22 -2.24 -21.79 -18.24
CA ALA A 22 -3.22 -20.73 -18.46
C ALA A 22 -4.70 -21.11 -18.12
N ASP A 23 -4.94 -22.32 -17.64
CA ASP A 23 -6.28 -22.84 -17.29
C ASP A 23 -6.88 -22.25 -15.99
N GLY A 24 -6.10 -21.46 -15.25
CA GLY A 24 -6.55 -20.75 -14.06
C GLY A 24 -6.80 -21.64 -12.82
N GLU A 25 -6.53 -22.94 -12.91
CA GLU A 25 -6.72 -23.87 -11.77
C GLU A 25 -5.62 -23.73 -10.70
N ILE A 26 -4.43 -23.19 -11.07
CA ILE A 26 -3.28 -23.05 -10.17
C ILE A 26 -3.07 -21.56 -9.86
N ARG A 27 -3.37 -21.19 -8.61
CA ARG A 27 -3.18 -19.83 -8.10
C ARG A 27 -1.97 -19.75 -7.16
N GLY A 28 -1.37 -18.56 -7.05
CA GLY A 28 -0.26 -18.31 -6.14
C GLY A 28 1.06 -19.00 -6.56
N ALA A 29 1.21 -19.41 -7.83
CA ALA A 29 2.46 -20.01 -8.32
C ALA A 29 3.60 -19.00 -8.25
N GLY A 30 4.72 -19.39 -7.60
CA GLY A 30 5.87 -18.51 -7.34
C GLY A 30 5.93 -17.95 -5.93
N SER A 31 4.94 -18.26 -5.05
CA SER A 31 4.99 -17.88 -3.63
C SER A 31 6.23 -18.43 -2.90
N ALA A 32 6.74 -19.57 -3.34
CA ALA A 32 8.02 -20.12 -2.95
C ALA A 32 8.76 -20.64 -4.17
N VAL A 33 10.09 -20.54 -4.17
CA VAL A 33 10.94 -21.00 -5.28
C VAL A 33 12.11 -21.82 -4.72
N ALA A 34 12.41 -22.93 -5.38
CA ALA A 34 13.64 -23.67 -5.15
C ALA A 34 14.31 -24.00 -6.50
N LEU A 35 15.63 -23.83 -6.56
CA LEU A 35 16.45 -24.14 -7.74
C LEU A 35 17.44 -25.25 -7.41
N GLY A 36 17.47 -26.30 -8.22
CA GLY A 36 18.44 -27.38 -8.04
C GLY A 36 18.66 -28.17 -9.30
N GLY A 37 19.93 -28.37 -9.60
CA GLY A 37 20.34 -29.13 -10.76
C GLY A 37 19.80 -28.55 -12.08
N ASP A 38 18.92 -29.30 -12.71
CA ASP A 38 18.30 -28.97 -13.98
C ASP A 38 16.82 -28.54 -13.87
N ALA A 39 16.34 -28.28 -12.65
CA ALA A 39 14.92 -27.98 -12.39
C ALA A 39 14.70 -26.76 -11.50
N VAL A 40 13.60 -26.06 -11.77
CA VAL A 40 13.02 -24.99 -10.93
C VAL A 40 11.69 -25.48 -10.37
N TYR A 41 11.48 -25.29 -9.07
CA TYR A 41 10.26 -25.66 -8.38
C TYR A 41 9.56 -24.40 -7.92
N LEU A 42 8.27 -24.26 -8.26
CA LEU A 42 7.42 -23.16 -7.84
C LEU A 42 6.33 -23.68 -6.91
N GLY A 43 6.27 -23.16 -5.72
CA GLY A 43 5.17 -23.39 -4.80
C GLY A 43 3.95 -22.56 -5.24
N ALA A 44 2.78 -23.18 -5.13
CA ALA A 44 1.48 -22.59 -5.43
C ALA A 44 0.52 -22.93 -4.28
N PRO A 45 0.71 -22.32 -3.09
CA PRO A 45 -0.22 -22.48 -1.99
C PRO A 45 -1.57 -21.85 -2.37
N SER A 46 -2.65 -22.47 -1.91
CA SER A 46 -4.01 -21.98 -2.19
C SER A 46 -4.76 -21.77 -0.88
N ASP A 47 -5.51 -20.68 -0.78
CA ASP A 47 -6.42 -20.41 0.33
C ASP A 47 -7.86 -20.91 0.02
N ALA A 48 -8.12 -21.31 -1.22
CA ALA A 48 -9.46 -21.76 -1.68
C ALA A 48 -9.51 -23.23 -2.11
N GLY A 49 -8.37 -23.94 -2.08
CA GLY A 49 -8.27 -25.35 -2.49
C GLY A 49 -6.93 -25.95 -2.04
N PRO A 50 -6.66 -27.22 -2.39
CA PRO A 50 -5.37 -27.84 -2.12
C PRO A 50 -4.26 -27.10 -2.88
N GLY A 51 -3.13 -26.82 -2.20
CA GLY A 51 -1.96 -26.25 -2.84
C GLY A 51 -1.25 -27.25 -3.77
N ALA A 52 -0.22 -26.76 -4.48
CA ALA A 52 0.55 -27.56 -5.44
C ALA A 52 2.01 -27.11 -5.52
N VAL A 53 2.85 -27.92 -6.16
CA VAL A 53 4.19 -27.53 -6.61
C VAL A 53 4.33 -27.82 -8.10
N LEU A 54 4.87 -26.87 -8.84
CA LEU A 54 5.21 -26.98 -10.25
C LEU A 54 6.71 -27.21 -10.41
N ARG A 55 7.12 -28.28 -11.08
CA ARG A 55 8.52 -28.54 -11.44
C ARG A 55 8.73 -28.21 -12.92
N PHE A 56 9.57 -27.27 -13.22
CA PHE A 56 9.99 -26.90 -14.57
C PHE A 56 11.40 -27.37 -14.86
N PRO A 57 11.74 -27.76 -16.10
CA PRO A 57 13.13 -27.80 -16.54
C PRO A 57 13.75 -26.40 -16.42
N ALA A 58 14.98 -26.27 -15.93
CA ALA A 58 15.65 -24.98 -15.80
C ALA A 58 15.81 -24.24 -17.15
N SER A 59 15.79 -24.98 -18.27
CA SER A 59 15.80 -24.43 -19.63
C SER A 59 14.44 -23.89 -20.10
N GLY A 60 13.43 -23.92 -19.25
CA GLY A 60 12.05 -23.58 -19.62
C GLY A 60 11.23 -24.75 -20.16
N GLY A 61 9.96 -24.52 -20.43
CA GLY A 61 9.03 -25.52 -20.96
C GLY A 61 7.83 -25.78 -20.04
N SER A 62 7.09 -26.85 -20.31
CA SER A 62 5.88 -27.20 -19.54
C SER A 62 6.24 -27.81 -18.19
N PRO A 63 5.51 -27.45 -17.11
CA PRO A 63 5.76 -28.01 -15.79
C PRO A 63 5.22 -29.42 -15.62
N THR A 64 5.80 -30.12 -14.65
CA THR A 64 5.19 -31.31 -14.01
C THR A 64 4.53 -30.86 -12.71
N LEU A 65 3.26 -31.24 -12.53
CA LEU A 65 2.48 -30.89 -11.34
C LEU A 65 2.66 -31.92 -10.22
N LEU A 66 2.95 -31.44 -9.02
CA LEU A 66 2.89 -32.17 -7.77
C LEU A 66 1.70 -31.62 -6.95
N PRO A 67 0.53 -32.27 -6.96
CA PRO A 67 -0.60 -31.85 -6.16
C PRO A 67 -0.35 -32.14 -4.69
N SER A 68 -1.03 -31.41 -3.79
CA SER A 68 -1.02 -31.73 -2.36
C SER A 68 -1.44 -33.19 -2.13
N PRO A 69 -0.71 -33.94 -1.30
CA PRO A 69 -1.12 -35.28 -0.87
C PRO A 69 -2.31 -35.24 0.11
N ILE A 70 -2.69 -34.07 0.59
CA ILE A 70 -3.79 -33.82 1.52
C ILE A 70 -4.87 -33.07 0.76
N LEU A 71 -6.04 -33.66 0.59
CA LEU A 71 -7.19 -33.07 -0.11
C LEU A 71 -7.97 -32.10 0.81
N SER A 72 -7.30 -31.32 1.64
CA SER A 72 -7.91 -30.29 2.50
C SER A 72 -7.85 -28.93 1.81
N ALA A 73 -8.93 -28.17 1.87
CA ALA A 73 -9.06 -26.90 1.17
C ALA A 73 -8.09 -25.79 1.63
N ILE A 74 -7.39 -25.95 2.76
CA ILE A 74 -6.60 -24.88 3.38
C ILE A 74 -5.25 -25.40 3.89
N ASP A 75 -4.65 -26.39 3.23
CA ASP A 75 -3.37 -26.94 3.68
C ASP A 75 -2.16 -26.05 3.35
N ARG A 76 -2.30 -25.14 2.40
CA ARG A 76 -1.23 -24.27 1.88
C ARG A 76 0.02 -25.04 1.45
N PHE A 77 -0.16 -26.23 0.89
CA PHE A 77 0.95 -27.05 0.37
C PHE A 77 1.71 -26.27 -0.71
N GLY A 78 3.03 -26.15 -0.58
CA GLY A 78 3.85 -25.33 -1.44
C GLY A 78 4.12 -23.92 -0.88
N ALA A 79 3.67 -23.58 0.34
CA ALA A 79 3.95 -22.28 0.96
C ALA A 79 5.43 -22.03 1.18
N SER A 80 6.22 -23.07 1.38
CA SER A 80 7.69 -23.01 1.46
C SER A 80 8.30 -24.22 0.76
N LEU A 81 9.46 -24.02 0.15
CA LEU A 81 10.21 -25.04 -0.58
C LEU A 81 11.69 -25.02 -0.21
N SER A 82 12.31 -26.17 -0.12
CA SER A 82 13.75 -26.31 -0.02
C SER A 82 14.22 -27.60 -0.68
N LEU A 83 15.44 -27.60 -1.18
CA LEU A 83 16.11 -28.80 -1.66
C LEU A 83 17.21 -29.21 -0.67
N THR A 84 17.30 -30.51 -0.41
CA THR A 84 18.39 -31.07 0.38
C THR A 84 18.76 -32.45 -0.18
N GLY A 85 19.97 -32.59 -0.69
CA GLY A 85 20.36 -33.75 -1.48
C GLY A 85 19.43 -33.94 -2.67
N ASP A 86 18.91 -35.15 -2.84
CA ASP A 86 17.97 -35.50 -3.90
C ASP A 86 16.49 -35.35 -3.48
N LEU A 87 16.23 -34.65 -2.37
CA LEU A 87 14.89 -34.47 -1.82
C LEU A 87 14.39 -33.04 -2.01
N LEU A 88 13.14 -32.91 -2.43
CA LEU A 88 12.33 -31.72 -2.36
C LEU A 88 11.53 -31.73 -1.06
N ILE A 89 11.72 -30.71 -0.24
CA ILE A 89 11.01 -30.50 1.02
C ILE A 89 9.95 -29.42 0.81
N VAL A 90 8.70 -29.74 1.15
CA VAL A 90 7.53 -28.90 0.87
C VAL A 90 6.77 -28.62 2.16
N GLY A 91 6.59 -27.36 2.50
CA GLY A 91 5.80 -26.92 3.64
C GLY A 91 4.30 -26.85 3.31
N ALA A 92 3.49 -27.23 4.28
CA ALA A 92 2.02 -27.17 4.27
C ALA A 92 1.53 -26.66 5.64
N PRO A 93 1.76 -25.36 5.97
CA PRO A 93 1.51 -24.81 7.32
C PRO A 93 0.03 -24.78 7.72
N GLY A 94 -0.90 -24.81 6.76
CA GLY A 94 -2.34 -24.84 7.04
C GLY A 94 -2.90 -26.23 7.40
N THR A 95 -2.07 -27.26 7.40
CA THR A 95 -2.51 -28.63 7.65
C THR A 95 -3.03 -28.81 9.09
N ARG A 96 -4.19 -29.51 9.27
CA ARG A 96 -4.77 -29.86 10.58
C ARG A 96 -4.98 -28.66 11.51
N ASP A 97 -5.81 -27.72 11.08
CA ASP A 97 -6.10 -26.50 11.84
C ASP A 97 -4.83 -25.67 12.13
N ASP A 98 -4.02 -25.45 11.09
CA ASP A 98 -2.77 -24.66 11.14
C ASP A 98 -1.70 -25.23 12.10
N ARG A 99 -1.75 -26.52 12.45
CA ARG A 99 -0.61 -27.17 13.14
C ARG A 99 0.61 -27.23 12.23
N GLY A 100 0.35 -27.41 10.93
CA GLY A 100 1.35 -27.53 9.90
C GLY A 100 1.94 -28.94 9.74
N ALA A 101 2.48 -29.16 8.56
CA ALA A 101 3.23 -30.35 8.18
C ALA A 101 4.28 -30.01 7.13
N VAL A 102 5.32 -30.86 7.03
CA VAL A 102 6.33 -30.76 5.99
C VAL A 102 6.44 -32.12 5.30
N HIS A 103 6.44 -32.12 3.98
CA HIS A 103 6.49 -33.32 3.16
C HIS A 103 7.79 -33.39 2.39
N ALA A 104 8.48 -34.55 2.43
CA ALA A 104 9.66 -34.81 1.63
C ALA A 104 9.31 -35.69 0.43
N PHE A 105 9.78 -35.31 -0.75
CA PHE A 105 9.62 -36.05 -2.01
C PHE A 105 10.99 -36.24 -2.66
N ASN A 106 11.12 -37.26 -3.52
CA ASN A 106 12.24 -37.27 -4.45
C ASN A 106 12.12 -36.07 -5.39
N ALA A 107 13.20 -35.31 -5.55
CA ALA A 107 13.17 -34.07 -6.37
C ALA A 107 12.82 -34.38 -7.85
N ASP A 108 13.23 -35.53 -8.35
CA ASP A 108 12.88 -35.99 -9.71
C ASP A 108 11.59 -36.83 -9.69
N PHE A 109 10.47 -36.22 -9.31
CA PHE A 109 9.18 -36.88 -9.27
C PHE A 109 8.52 -37.02 -10.64
N PRO A 110 7.85 -38.17 -10.93
CA PRO A 110 7.13 -38.39 -12.18
C PRO A 110 5.78 -37.64 -12.21
N ALA A 111 5.25 -37.43 -13.42
CA ALA A 111 3.95 -36.77 -13.64
C ALA A 111 2.72 -37.52 -13.03
N THR A 112 2.89 -38.70 -12.51
CA THR A 112 1.79 -39.56 -11.99
C THR A 112 1.45 -39.36 -10.52
N GLY A 113 1.94 -38.25 -9.89
CA GLY A 113 1.64 -37.87 -8.51
C GLY A 113 2.33 -38.80 -7.49
N PRO A 114 3.57 -38.51 -7.09
CA PRO A 114 4.31 -39.35 -6.13
C PRO A 114 3.74 -39.22 -4.73
N SER A 115 3.87 -40.29 -3.95
CA SER A 115 3.67 -40.22 -2.49
C SER A 115 4.90 -39.58 -1.84
N PRO A 116 4.73 -38.84 -0.74
CA PRO A 116 5.89 -38.36 0.02
C PRO A 116 6.70 -39.52 0.59
N VAL A 117 8.02 -39.41 0.56
CA VAL A 117 8.93 -40.37 1.19
C VAL A 117 8.96 -40.18 2.71
N ALA A 118 8.64 -39.00 3.20
CA ALA A 118 8.46 -38.71 4.63
C ALA A 118 7.47 -37.58 4.85
N VAL A 119 6.84 -37.56 6.03
CA VAL A 119 6.01 -36.47 6.54
C VAL A 119 6.52 -36.09 7.92
N LEU A 120 6.94 -34.83 8.08
CA LEU A 120 7.45 -34.27 9.31
C LEU A 120 6.36 -33.44 10.00
N SER A 121 6.26 -33.56 11.31
CA SER A 121 5.34 -32.78 12.13
C SER A 121 5.84 -32.71 13.56
N LEU A 122 5.38 -31.69 14.30
CA LEU A 122 5.66 -31.60 15.73
C LEU A 122 4.80 -32.60 16.51
N ALA A 123 5.42 -33.39 17.38
CA ALA A 123 4.70 -34.35 18.21
C ALA A 123 3.75 -33.65 19.22
N ASP A 124 4.14 -32.47 19.69
CA ASP A 124 3.42 -31.59 20.62
C ASP A 124 2.74 -30.42 19.92
N GLY A 125 2.69 -30.42 18.57
CA GLY A 125 2.12 -29.32 17.76
C GLY A 125 0.64 -29.06 18.05
N ARG A 126 0.26 -27.78 18.02
CA ARG A 126 -1.08 -27.28 18.29
C ARG A 126 -1.63 -26.52 17.07
N GLY A 127 -2.92 -26.30 17.03
CA GLY A 127 -3.56 -25.44 16.04
C GLY A 127 -2.98 -24.01 16.14
N GLY A 128 -2.61 -23.45 14.96
CA GLY A 128 -2.00 -22.14 14.89
C GLY A 128 -0.47 -22.09 15.04
N ASP A 129 0.21 -23.23 15.16
CA ASP A 129 1.70 -23.27 15.21
C ASP A 129 2.35 -22.95 13.87
N PHE A 130 1.64 -23.20 12.75
CA PHE A 130 2.09 -22.98 11.37
C PHE A 130 3.44 -23.64 11.05
N PHE A 131 3.70 -24.85 11.57
CA PHE A 131 4.92 -25.59 11.26
C PHE A 131 5.08 -25.84 9.77
N GLY A 132 6.24 -25.48 9.21
CA GLY A 132 6.49 -25.54 7.77
C GLY A 132 6.20 -24.21 7.03
N SER A 133 6.02 -23.10 7.75
CA SER A 133 5.89 -21.77 7.13
C SER A 133 7.17 -21.36 6.41
N SER A 134 8.32 -21.75 6.90
CA SER A 134 9.64 -21.51 6.28
C SER A 134 10.51 -22.74 6.35
N LEU A 135 11.37 -22.94 5.34
CA LEU A 135 12.23 -24.11 5.18
C LEU A 135 13.61 -23.72 4.67
N SER A 136 14.66 -24.31 5.20
CA SER A 136 16.00 -24.24 4.63
C SER A 136 16.76 -25.54 4.88
N GLY A 137 17.20 -26.21 3.82
CA GLY A 137 17.90 -27.49 3.88
C GLY A 137 19.39 -27.36 3.60
N ALA A 138 20.21 -28.12 4.32
CA ALA A 138 21.64 -28.24 4.06
C ALA A 138 22.14 -29.65 4.42
N GLY A 139 22.72 -30.35 3.45
CA GLY A 139 23.20 -31.71 3.62
C GLY A 139 22.10 -32.71 4.00
N ALA A 140 22.23 -33.35 5.16
CA ALA A 140 21.22 -34.28 5.68
C ALA A 140 20.29 -33.65 6.72
N ALA A 141 20.13 -32.32 6.70
CA ALA A 141 19.34 -31.59 7.68
C ALA A 141 18.41 -30.58 7.01
N VAL A 142 17.28 -30.28 7.66
CA VAL A 142 16.38 -29.21 7.31
C VAL A 142 15.99 -28.44 8.57
N LEU A 143 16.10 -27.12 8.51
CA LEU A 143 15.59 -26.19 9.52
C LEU A 143 14.19 -25.76 9.11
N ILE A 144 13.24 -25.83 10.04
CA ILE A 144 11.81 -25.62 9.79
C ILE A 144 11.27 -24.59 10.77
N GLY A 145 10.63 -23.55 10.26
CA GLY A 145 9.98 -22.52 11.07
C GLY A 145 8.56 -22.88 11.48
N ALA A 146 8.20 -22.49 12.70
CA ALA A 146 6.86 -22.58 13.30
C ALA A 146 6.53 -21.26 14.01
N PRO A 147 6.19 -20.18 13.28
CA PRO A 147 6.09 -18.82 13.83
C PRO A 147 4.93 -18.63 14.82
N GLY A 148 3.93 -19.48 14.78
CA GLY A 148 2.80 -19.46 15.71
C GLY A 148 3.00 -20.30 16.99
N PHE A 149 4.09 -21.06 17.09
CA PHE A 149 4.37 -21.92 18.23
C PHE A 149 4.38 -21.12 19.54
N ASP A 150 3.86 -21.72 20.61
CA ASP A 150 3.72 -21.11 21.93
C ASP A 150 3.02 -19.75 21.90
N SER A 151 1.82 -19.73 21.34
CA SER A 151 0.96 -18.53 21.24
C SER A 151 1.58 -17.38 20.44
N GLY A 152 2.34 -17.69 19.40
CA GLY A 152 2.93 -16.70 18.50
C GLY A 152 4.35 -16.25 18.89
N ALA A 153 4.91 -16.76 19.96
CA ALA A 153 6.34 -16.55 20.26
C ALA A 153 7.20 -17.07 19.11
N GLY A 154 6.93 -18.30 18.68
CA GLY A 154 7.58 -18.94 17.55
C GLY A 154 8.75 -19.83 17.92
N ALA A 155 9.08 -20.74 17.02
CA ALA A 155 10.19 -21.66 17.15
C ALA A 155 10.79 -22.06 15.80
N VAL A 156 12.03 -22.52 15.81
CA VAL A 156 12.63 -23.28 14.70
C VAL A 156 13.03 -24.65 15.16
N VAL A 157 12.90 -25.62 14.27
CA VAL A 157 13.12 -27.03 14.57
C VAL A 157 14.05 -27.64 13.52
N LEU A 158 15.12 -28.26 13.99
CA LEU A 158 16.07 -28.98 13.15
C LEU A 158 15.64 -30.43 13.04
N PHE A 159 15.36 -30.89 11.83
CA PHE A 159 15.23 -32.31 11.52
C PHE A 159 16.47 -32.80 10.80
N THR A 160 16.92 -33.99 11.13
CA THR A 160 18.04 -34.65 10.47
C THR A 160 17.60 -35.99 9.88
N HIS A 161 18.20 -36.33 8.74
CA HIS A 161 17.99 -37.57 8.03
C HIS A 161 19.15 -38.53 8.36
N GLY A 162 18.84 -39.64 9.04
CA GLY A 162 19.81 -40.63 9.40
C GLY A 162 20.20 -41.59 8.25
N ASP A 163 21.27 -42.35 8.40
CA ASP A 163 21.75 -43.35 7.42
C ASP A 163 20.70 -44.41 7.07
N GLY A 164 19.70 -44.64 7.94
CA GLY A 164 18.58 -45.55 7.74
C GLY A 164 17.45 -44.97 6.87
N GLY A 165 17.53 -43.72 6.46
CA GLY A 165 16.48 -43.05 5.67
C GLY A 165 15.33 -42.47 6.49
N GLU A 166 15.47 -42.44 7.83
CA GLU A 166 14.45 -41.88 8.72
C GLU A 166 14.75 -40.45 9.13
N TRP A 167 13.73 -39.59 9.13
CA TRP A 167 13.80 -38.23 9.63
C TRP A 167 13.41 -38.17 11.10
N SER A 168 14.18 -37.44 11.91
CA SER A 168 13.87 -37.21 13.32
C SER A 168 14.06 -35.75 13.72
N GLU A 169 13.19 -35.24 14.62
CA GLU A 169 13.43 -33.98 15.31
C GLU A 169 14.72 -34.12 16.16
N SER A 170 15.69 -33.28 15.87
CA SER A 170 17.04 -33.40 16.47
C SER A 170 17.31 -32.25 17.44
N ALA A 171 16.78 -31.07 17.18
CA ALA A 171 16.87 -29.92 18.07
C ALA A 171 15.75 -28.94 17.82
N ARG A 172 15.41 -28.16 18.84
CA ARG A 172 14.44 -27.05 18.75
C ARG A 172 15.01 -25.83 19.47
N PHE A 173 14.79 -24.65 18.89
CA PHE A 173 15.10 -23.39 19.51
C PHE A 173 13.85 -22.51 19.50
N SER A 174 13.37 -22.14 20.68
CA SER A 174 12.21 -21.26 20.84
C SER A 174 12.65 -19.81 20.94
N PHE A 175 11.76 -18.90 20.61
CA PHE A 175 12.02 -17.46 20.73
C PHE A 175 12.55 -17.10 22.12
N PRO A 176 13.69 -16.41 22.22
CA PRO A 176 14.30 -16.10 23.52
C PRO A 176 13.70 -14.85 24.21
N GLY A 177 12.82 -14.10 23.52
CA GLY A 177 12.17 -12.91 24.04
C GLY A 177 10.83 -13.20 24.72
N GLU A 178 10.14 -12.14 25.18
CA GLU A 178 8.81 -12.22 25.77
C GLU A 178 7.74 -11.87 24.75
N GLY A 179 6.59 -12.54 24.82
CA GLY A 179 5.41 -12.28 23.98
C GLY A 179 5.51 -12.80 22.55
N PRO A 180 4.61 -12.37 21.67
CA PRO A 180 4.59 -12.81 20.26
C PRO A 180 5.81 -12.27 19.50
N GLY A 181 6.69 -13.17 19.07
CA GLY A 181 7.87 -12.83 18.29
C GLY A 181 7.73 -13.12 16.79
N GLY A 182 6.83 -14.04 16.42
CA GLY A 182 6.75 -14.57 15.07
C GLY A 182 8.07 -15.24 14.64
N PHE A 183 8.83 -15.78 15.59
CA PHE A 183 10.14 -16.36 15.36
C PHE A 183 10.04 -17.62 14.51
N GLY A 184 10.83 -17.71 13.45
CA GLY A 184 10.68 -18.76 12.43
C GLY A 184 9.79 -18.35 11.25
N ALA A 185 9.39 -17.08 11.14
CA ALA A 185 8.68 -16.58 9.96
C ALA A 185 9.50 -16.76 8.68
N ALA A 186 10.82 -16.60 8.76
CA ALA A 186 11.77 -16.92 7.70
C ALA A 186 12.98 -17.63 8.29
N VAL A 187 13.58 -18.55 7.53
CA VAL A 187 14.81 -19.24 7.92
C VAL A 187 15.77 -19.36 6.74
N ALA A 188 17.07 -19.20 7.02
CA ALA A 188 18.14 -19.54 6.11
C ALA A 188 19.21 -20.32 6.87
N PHE A 189 19.70 -21.42 6.30
CA PHE A 189 20.60 -22.35 6.94
C PHE A 189 21.63 -22.89 5.95
N ASP A 190 22.90 -22.83 6.28
CA ASP A 190 24.04 -23.27 5.44
C ASP A 190 24.72 -24.57 5.92
N GLY A 191 24.18 -25.16 6.98
CA GLY A 191 24.78 -26.35 7.63
C GLY A 191 25.63 -26.03 8.86
N ARG A 192 25.91 -24.74 9.14
CA ARG A 192 26.71 -24.28 10.30
C ARG A 192 26.03 -23.15 11.06
N SER A 193 25.53 -22.21 10.34
CA SER A 193 24.82 -21.06 10.87
C SER A 193 23.38 -21.03 10.35
N ALA A 194 22.46 -20.52 11.15
CA ALA A 194 21.11 -20.24 10.73
C ALA A 194 20.74 -18.80 11.06
N TRP A 195 20.03 -18.17 10.14
CA TRP A 195 19.39 -16.89 10.36
C TRP A 195 17.89 -17.10 10.43
N VAL A 196 17.26 -16.53 11.43
CA VAL A 196 15.84 -16.74 11.74
C VAL A 196 15.15 -15.40 11.92
N GLY A 197 14.15 -15.13 11.11
CA GLY A 197 13.32 -13.93 11.22
C GLY A 197 12.30 -14.02 12.34
N ALA A 198 12.09 -12.88 13.02
CA ALA A 198 11.14 -12.70 14.12
C ALA A 198 10.31 -11.42 13.86
N THR A 199 9.31 -11.53 12.99
CA THR A 199 8.63 -10.39 12.37
C THR A 199 7.66 -9.63 13.26
N ALA A 200 7.27 -10.19 14.43
CA ALA A 200 6.31 -9.56 15.34
C ALA A 200 6.97 -8.83 16.53
N VAL A 201 8.31 -8.86 16.63
CA VAL A 201 9.06 -8.17 17.68
C VAL A 201 8.82 -6.66 17.60
N ASP A 202 8.78 -5.99 18.75
CA ASP A 202 8.65 -4.53 18.89
C ASP A 202 7.49 -3.95 18.05
N ARG A 203 6.30 -4.52 18.23
CA ARG A 203 5.07 -4.13 17.52
C ARG A 203 5.19 -4.26 16.00
N GLY A 204 5.90 -5.31 15.55
CA GLY A 204 6.05 -5.59 14.12
C GLY A 204 7.20 -4.85 13.43
N THR A 205 8.03 -4.09 14.16
CA THR A 205 9.32 -3.62 13.60
C THR A 205 10.14 -4.79 13.11
N GLY A 206 10.08 -5.90 13.86
CA GLY A 206 10.75 -7.14 13.51
C GLY A 206 12.19 -7.22 13.99
N GLY A 207 12.78 -8.38 13.78
CA GLY A 207 14.16 -8.70 14.14
C GLY A 207 14.63 -9.97 13.43
N ALA A 208 15.92 -10.24 13.51
CA ALA A 208 16.48 -11.52 13.11
C ALA A 208 17.38 -12.06 14.22
N HIS A 209 17.57 -13.36 14.24
CA HIS A 209 18.45 -14.04 15.18
C HIS A 209 19.44 -14.93 14.44
N VAL A 210 20.67 -14.96 14.91
CA VAL A 210 21.69 -15.86 14.42
C VAL A 210 21.83 -17.03 15.38
N LEU A 211 21.82 -18.24 14.85
CA LEU A 211 22.01 -19.48 15.61
C LEU A 211 23.22 -20.22 15.06
N GLY A 212 24.09 -20.71 15.95
CA GLY A 212 25.04 -21.75 15.65
C GLY A 212 24.32 -23.09 15.51
N VAL A 213 24.61 -23.84 14.47
CA VAL A 213 23.98 -25.12 14.19
C VAL A 213 25.04 -26.23 14.21
N THR A 214 24.83 -27.23 15.03
CA THR A 214 25.63 -28.44 15.04
C THR A 214 24.85 -29.60 14.44
N VAL A 215 25.32 -30.14 13.34
CA VAL A 215 24.74 -31.33 12.69
C VAL A 215 25.73 -32.48 12.86
N THR A 216 25.62 -33.20 13.98
CA THR A 216 26.43 -34.43 14.22
C THR A 216 25.48 -35.55 14.64
N GLU A 217 25.86 -36.80 14.34
CA GLU A 217 25.06 -37.99 14.71
C GLU A 217 24.86 -38.13 16.23
N THR A 218 25.77 -37.60 17.04
CA THR A 218 25.78 -37.82 18.49
C THR A 218 25.31 -36.66 19.33
N ALA A 219 25.27 -35.44 18.77
CA ALA A 219 24.84 -34.23 19.48
C ALA A 219 24.42 -33.11 18.50
N PRO A 220 23.29 -33.27 17.79
CA PRO A 220 22.70 -32.16 17.02
C PRO A 220 22.23 -31.06 17.98
N GLY A 221 22.40 -29.79 17.60
CA GLY A 221 22.06 -28.67 18.49
C GLY A 221 21.85 -27.36 17.75
N LEU A 222 21.07 -26.49 18.38
CA LEU A 222 20.85 -25.10 18.00
C LEU A 222 21.22 -24.22 19.19
N GLU A 223 22.18 -23.31 19.03
CA GLU A 223 22.63 -22.37 20.06
C GLU A 223 22.48 -20.93 19.57
N GLY A 224 21.89 -20.04 20.37
CA GLY A 224 21.77 -18.63 20.04
C GLY A 224 23.11 -17.91 20.04
N GLU A 225 23.51 -17.30 18.92
CA GLU A 225 24.70 -16.47 18.80
C GLU A 225 24.39 -14.99 19.02
N GLY A 226 23.18 -14.52 18.72
CA GLY A 226 22.78 -13.15 18.96
C GLY A 226 21.49 -12.76 18.26
N ALA A 227 20.94 -11.64 18.69
CA ALA A 227 19.81 -10.97 18.04
C ALA A 227 20.31 -9.81 17.16
N ILE A 228 19.73 -9.67 15.99
CA ILE A 228 19.97 -8.59 15.05
C ILE A 228 18.70 -7.71 15.04
N PRO A 229 18.71 -6.54 15.67
CA PRO A 229 17.58 -5.63 15.65
C PRO A 229 17.42 -5.01 14.26
N ALA A 230 16.19 -4.55 13.96
CA ALA A 230 15.93 -3.81 12.74
C ALA A 230 16.70 -2.46 12.74
N PRO A 231 17.49 -2.15 11.71
CA PRO A 231 18.34 -0.96 11.70
C PRO A 231 17.54 0.29 11.32
N GLY A 232 16.97 0.98 12.31
CA GLY A 232 16.28 2.26 12.10
C GLY A 232 14.97 2.18 11.29
N PHE A 233 14.39 0.99 11.14
CA PHE A 233 13.08 0.83 10.51
C PHE A 233 11.95 1.19 11.47
N ALA A 234 10.85 1.70 10.91
CA ALA A 234 9.63 2.02 11.64
C ALA A 234 8.91 0.77 12.18
N VAL A 235 7.96 0.97 13.10
CA VAL A 235 7.02 -0.08 13.52
C VAL A 235 6.30 -0.67 12.31
N GLU A 236 5.95 -1.97 12.40
CA GLU A 236 5.32 -2.74 11.32
C GLU A 236 6.17 -2.95 10.05
N SER A 237 7.43 -2.56 10.03
CA SER A 237 8.33 -2.81 8.88
C SER A 237 8.59 -4.29 8.61
N ARG A 238 8.32 -5.18 9.58
CA ARG A 238 8.49 -6.63 9.49
C ARG A 238 9.89 -7.06 9.05
N PHE A 239 10.91 -6.44 9.62
CA PHE A 239 12.28 -6.90 9.40
C PHE A 239 12.42 -8.37 9.84
N GLY A 240 13.08 -9.18 9.01
CA GLY A 240 13.10 -10.63 9.17
C GLY A 240 11.99 -11.36 8.40
N SER A 241 11.23 -10.69 7.54
CA SER A 241 10.20 -11.30 6.69
C SER A 241 10.78 -12.31 5.71
N PHE A 242 11.98 -12.07 5.25
CA PHE A 242 12.75 -12.96 4.40
C PHE A 242 14.21 -12.94 4.81
N VAL A 243 14.86 -14.08 4.72
CA VAL A 243 16.29 -14.24 5.03
C VAL A 243 16.95 -15.11 3.97
N ALA A 244 18.08 -14.67 3.47
CA ALA A 244 18.96 -15.47 2.64
C ALA A 244 20.37 -15.53 3.26
N LEU A 245 21.01 -16.68 3.17
CA LEU A 245 22.36 -16.89 3.71
C LEU A 245 23.19 -17.66 2.69
N ARG A 246 24.37 -17.16 2.41
CA ARG A 246 25.37 -17.86 1.60
C ARG A 246 26.77 -17.49 2.06
N ASP A 247 27.51 -18.47 2.48
CA ASP A 247 28.87 -18.31 2.98
C ASP A 247 28.95 -17.25 4.11
N ASP A 248 29.66 -16.16 3.91
CA ASP A 248 29.85 -15.08 4.87
C ASP A 248 28.92 -13.86 4.58
N VAL A 249 27.85 -14.03 3.79
CA VAL A 249 26.89 -12.99 3.46
C VAL A 249 25.47 -13.43 3.85
N ALA A 250 24.78 -12.58 4.59
CA ALA A 250 23.36 -12.73 4.87
C ALA A 250 22.57 -11.51 4.37
N VAL A 251 21.35 -11.72 3.89
CA VAL A 251 20.44 -10.66 3.50
C VAL A 251 19.14 -10.84 4.26
N VAL A 252 18.67 -9.78 4.92
CA VAL A 252 17.44 -9.78 5.69
C VAL A 252 16.50 -8.72 5.14
N ALA A 253 15.31 -9.11 4.73
CA ALA A 253 14.32 -8.19 4.20
C ALA A 253 13.36 -7.68 5.28
N ALA A 254 12.92 -6.44 5.10
CA ALA A 254 11.85 -5.78 5.82
C ALA A 254 10.73 -5.47 4.81
N LEU A 255 9.73 -6.34 4.73
CA LEU A 255 8.74 -6.31 3.65
C LEU A 255 7.90 -5.02 3.63
N ASN A 256 7.61 -4.47 4.81
CA ASN A 256 6.83 -3.25 4.93
C ASN A 256 7.67 -2.01 5.27
N ALA A 257 9.01 -2.09 5.19
CA ALA A 257 9.86 -0.91 5.36
C ALA A 257 9.55 0.13 4.29
N ASP A 258 9.89 1.39 4.61
CA ASP A 258 9.73 2.49 3.67
C ASP A 258 8.31 2.55 3.08
N LEU A 259 7.32 2.46 3.97
CA LEU A 259 5.88 2.54 3.63
C LEU A 259 5.40 1.46 2.64
N ARG A 260 5.91 0.23 2.82
CA ARG A 260 5.64 -0.97 2.01
C ARG A 260 6.36 -1.04 0.67
N LEU A 261 7.28 -0.13 0.40
CA LEU A 261 8.22 -0.27 -0.73
C LEU A 261 9.21 -1.43 -0.49
N GLY A 262 9.42 -1.76 0.79
CA GLY A 262 10.34 -2.81 1.20
C GLY A 262 11.79 -2.35 1.25
N ALA A 263 12.58 -3.05 2.05
CA ALA A 263 14.02 -2.87 2.14
C ALA A 263 14.71 -4.20 2.40
N ALA A 264 16.00 -4.29 2.09
CA ALA A 264 16.82 -5.42 2.47
C ALA A 264 18.17 -4.94 3.03
N VAL A 265 18.62 -5.58 4.09
CA VAL A 265 19.90 -5.27 4.74
C VAL A 265 20.87 -6.38 4.45
N VAL A 266 22.04 -6.03 3.95
CA VAL A 266 23.14 -6.97 3.71
C VAL A 266 24.03 -7.00 4.94
N TYR A 267 24.31 -8.17 5.45
CA TYR A 267 25.25 -8.42 6.52
C TYR A 267 26.42 -9.21 5.98
N GLU A 268 27.62 -8.86 6.41
CA GLU A 268 28.85 -9.55 6.06
C GLU A 268 29.55 -10.04 7.31
N ARG A 269 30.23 -11.20 7.23
CA ARG A 269 31.00 -11.72 8.35
C ARG A 269 32.39 -11.13 8.34
N ASP A 270 32.74 -10.36 9.36
CA ASP A 270 34.09 -9.81 9.59
C ASP A 270 34.63 -10.28 10.92
N GLY A 271 35.80 -10.92 10.91
CA GLY A 271 36.47 -11.41 12.11
C GLY A 271 35.64 -12.42 12.94
N GLY A 272 34.66 -13.07 12.32
CA GLY A 272 33.74 -14.03 12.94
C GLY A 272 32.45 -13.43 13.47
N ALA A 273 32.29 -12.11 13.47
CA ALA A 273 31.05 -11.40 13.80
C ALA A 273 30.30 -10.99 12.54
N TRP A 274 28.97 -10.93 12.61
CA TRP A 274 28.13 -10.35 11.55
C TRP A 274 28.09 -8.84 11.72
N VAL A 275 28.40 -8.12 10.64
CA VAL A 275 28.44 -6.66 10.59
C VAL A 275 27.41 -6.18 9.57
N GLU A 276 26.63 -5.18 9.96
CA GLU A 276 25.71 -4.50 9.06
C GLU A 276 26.49 -3.81 7.93
N GLY A 277 26.11 -4.12 6.70
CA GLY A 277 26.67 -3.53 5.49
C GLY A 277 25.68 -2.55 4.85
N THR A 278 25.37 -2.77 3.57
CA THR A 278 24.50 -1.89 2.79
C THR A 278 23.04 -2.18 3.07
N ILE A 279 22.23 -1.13 3.25
CA ILE A 279 20.78 -1.21 3.19
C ILE A 279 20.37 -0.98 1.73
N LEU A 280 19.77 -2.01 1.13
CA LEU A 280 19.18 -1.94 -0.19
C LEU A 280 17.74 -1.46 -0.02
N ARG A 281 17.42 -0.34 -0.61
CA ARG A 281 16.06 0.21 -0.69
C ARG A 281 15.70 0.31 -2.16
N GLU A 282 14.42 0.33 -2.46
CA GLU A 282 14.02 0.73 -3.80
C GLU A 282 14.63 2.10 -4.10
N SER A 283 15.40 2.19 -5.18
CA SER A 283 15.87 3.49 -5.62
C SER A 283 14.63 4.22 -6.11
N THR A 284 14.09 5.15 -5.30
CA THR A 284 13.22 6.18 -5.87
C THR A 284 13.95 6.71 -7.09
N ARG A 285 13.33 6.56 -8.25
CA ARG A 285 13.90 7.05 -9.51
C ARG A 285 14.25 8.52 -9.28
N THR A 286 15.52 8.88 -9.28
CA THR A 286 15.93 10.27 -9.16
C THR A 286 15.65 10.95 -10.50
N LEU A 287 14.44 11.48 -10.61
CA LEU A 287 14.08 12.33 -11.73
C LEU A 287 14.66 13.73 -11.49
N ASP A 288 15.25 14.31 -12.52
CA ASP A 288 15.74 15.68 -12.46
C ASP A 288 14.58 16.68 -12.43
N ALA A 289 14.70 17.72 -11.62
CA ALA A 289 13.72 18.79 -11.59
C ALA A 289 13.56 19.46 -12.96
N VAL A 290 12.32 19.74 -13.37
CA VAL A 290 12.00 20.50 -14.56
C VAL A 290 11.49 21.87 -14.11
N THR A 291 12.30 22.92 -14.33
CA THR A 291 11.96 24.28 -13.87
C THR A 291 12.52 25.33 -14.83
N GLY A 292 11.96 26.55 -14.79
CA GLY A 292 12.47 27.71 -15.52
C GLY A 292 11.80 27.96 -16.87
N GLY A 293 10.76 27.22 -17.18
CA GLY A 293 9.93 27.39 -18.38
C GLY A 293 9.01 26.20 -18.61
N GLU A 294 7.85 26.44 -19.20
CA GLU A 294 6.93 25.34 -19.57
C GLU A 294 7.57 24.42 -20.61
N ALA A 295 7.44 23.11 -20.41
CA ALA A 295 7.83 22.09 -21.35
C ALA A 295 6.57 21.52 -22.03
N PRO A 296 6.30 21.89 -23.29
CA PRO A 296 5.08 21.47 -23.97
C PRO A 296 5.09 19.98 -24.27
N CYS A 297 3.92 19.36 -24.14
CA CYS A 297 3.68 18.00 -24.62
C CYS A 297 3.79 17.99 -26.17
N THR A 298 4.81 17.33 -26.69
CA THR A 298 5.10 17.29 -28.12
C THR A 298 5.30 15.84 -28.55
N ASP A 299 4.62 15.42 -29.62
CA ASP A 299 4.70 14.05 -30.15
C ASP A 299 4.40 12.95 -29.10
N GLY A 300 3.53 13.28 -28.13
CA GLY A 300 3.07 12.32 -27.13
C GLY A 300 3.89 12.30 -25.84
N ALA A 301 4.93 13.14 -25.70
CA ALA A 301 5.78 13.11 -24.51
C ALA A 301 6.33 14.50 -24.12
N THR A 302 6.75 14.60 -22.87
CA THR A 302 7.55 15.69 -22.31
C THR A 302 8.68 15.10 -21.45
N GLY A 303 9.92 15.14 -21.95
CA GLY A 303 11.04 14.45 -21.31
C GLY A 303 10.77 12.93 -21.19
N PRO A 304 10.81 12.35 -19.99
CA PRO A 304 10.50 10.93 -19.79
C PRO A 304 9.01 10.64 -19.59
N PHE A 305 8.12 11.65 -19.58
CA PHE A 305 6.71 11.54 -19.23
C PHE A 305 5.84 11.51 -20.49
N ASP A 306 4.97 10.51 -20.60
CA ASP A 306 3.96 10.45 -21.63
C ASP A 306 2.84 11.45 -21.36
N CYS A 307 2.31 12.07 -22.39
CA CYS A 307 1.28 13.09 -22.25
C CYS A 307 0.44 13.28 -23.53
N SER A 308 -0.72 13.88 -23.36
CA SER A 308 -1.56 14.38 -24.45
C SER A 308 -2.32 15.60 -23.98
N GLN A 309 -2.27 16.73 -24.72
CA GLN A 309 -2.99 17.97 -24.44
C GLN A 309 -2.77 18.56 -23.03
N VAL A 310 -1.76 18.09 -22.29
CA VAL A 310 -1.35 18.59 -20.97
C VAL A 310 0.13 18.89 -21.00
N ASP A 311 0.49 20.14 -20.70
CA ASP A 311 1.85 20.64 -20.70
C ASP A 311 2.45 20.59 -19.29
N LEU A 312 3.74 20.25 -19.17
CA LEU A 312 4.46 20.33 -17.91
C LEU A 312 4.93 21.78 -17.68
N VAL A 313 4.43 22.41 -16.63
CA VAL A 313 4.85 23.74 -16.20
C VAL A 313 6.11 23.65 -15.35
N ALA A 314 6.11 22.70 -14.40
CA ALA A 314 7.28 22.38 -13.58
C ALA A 314 7.14 20.97 -12.97
N PHE A 315 8.28 20.38 -12.62
CA PHE A 315 8.37 19.19 -11.79
C PHE A 315 9.37 19.41 -10.65
N VAL A 316 8.95 19.08 -9.43
CA VAL A 316 9.74 19.19 -8.19
C VAL A 316 9.88 17.79 -7.60
N PRO A 317 11.04 17.15 -7.69
CA PRO A 317 11.24 15.81 -7.15
C PRO A 317 11.18 15.78 -5.62
N LEU A 318 10.91 14.62 -5.02
CA LEU A 318 10.79 14.41 -3.58
C LEU A 318 11.89 15.07 -2.77
N ALA A 319 13.16 14.88 -3.13
CA ALA A 319 14.30 15.46 -2.42
C ALA A 319 14.27 17.00 -2.40
N ALA A 320 13.73 17.64 -3.45
CA ALA A 320 13.57 19.10 -3.50
C ALA A 320 12.36 19.61 -2.71
N LEU A 321 11.48 18.72 -2.27
CA LEU A 321 10.39 18.97 -1.32
C LEU A 321 10.80 18.74 0.14
N GLY A 322 12.09 18.54 0.42
CA GLY A 322 12.59 18.26 1.76
C GLY A 322 12.42 16.81 2.22
N ALA A 323 11.99 15.92 1.35
CA ALA A 323 11.78 14.51 1.68
C ALA A 323 13.11 13.79 1.91
N GLY A 324 13.19 13.01 2.97
CA GLY A 324 14.28 12.08 3.24
C GLY A 324 14.15 10.75 2.47
N PRO A 325 15.15 9.87 2.58
CA PRO A 325 15.04 8.52 2.02
C PRO A 325 13.84 7.77 2.62
N GLY A 326 13.01 7.14 1.77
CA GLY A 326 11.82 6.41 2.18
C GLY A 326 10.58 7.29 2.40
N THR A 327 10.69 8.62 2.35
CA THR A 327 9.55 9.52 2.37
C THR A 327 8.85 9.53 1.01
N ILE A 328 7.53 9.51 1.03
CA ILE A 328 6.67 9.64 -0.15
C ILE A 328 5.77 10.86 -0.01
N VAL A 329 5.16 11.30 -1.11
CA VAL A 329 4.04 12.24 -1.08
C VAL A 329 2.71 11.50 -1.20
N ASN A 330 1.66 12.11 -0.69
CA ASN A 330 0.29 11.60 -0.73
C ASN A 330 -0.66 12.71 -1.16
N ASP A 331 -1.67 13.09 -0.36
CA ASP A 331 -2.64 14.09 -0.79
C ASP A 331 -2.02 15.49 -1.02
N ILE A 332 -2.72 16.30 -1.79
CA ILE A 332 -2.33 17.66 -2.14
C ILE A 332 -3.55 18.58 -2.12
N TRP A 333 -3.36 19.78 -1.59
CA TRP A 333 -4.36 20.83 -1.70
C TRP A 333 -3.72 22.17 -2.14
N GLY A 334 -4.54 23.09 -2.60
CA GLY A 334 -4.10 24.42 -3.00
C GLY A 334 -4.63 25.52 -2.08
N TRP A 335 -3.87 26.59 -1.96
CA TRP A 335 -4.30 27.82 -1.32
C TRP A 335 -3.84 29.02 -2.13
N THR A 336 -4.77 29.91 -2.48
CA THR A 336 -4.43 31.22 -3.03
C THR A 336 -4.54 32.25 -1.91
N ASP A 337 -3.44 32.88 -1.54
CA ASP A 337 -3.44 33.92 -0.52
C ASP A 337 -4.30 35.12 -0.96
N PRO A 338 -5.41 35.41 -0.27
CA PRO A 338 -6.33 36.46 -0.68
C PRO A 338 -5.74 37.88 -0.61
N VAL A 339 -4.62 38.06 0.10
CA VAL A 339 -3.97 39.38 0.25
C VAL A 339 -2.91 39.58 -0.82
N THR A 340 -2.12 38.55 -1.13
CA THR A 340 -0.99 38.67 -2.06
C THR A 340 -1.30 38.14 -3.45
N GLY A 341 -2.36 37.33 -3.61
CA GLY A 341 -2.71 36.64 -4.84
C GLY A 341 -1.73 35.52 -5.22
N ARG A 342 -0.89 35.07 -4.28
CA ARG A 342 0.05 33.97 -4.51
C ARG A 342 -0.64 32.63 -4.38
N ASP A 343 -0.40 31.77 -5.35
CA ASP A 343 -0.80 30.36 -5.28
C ASP A 343 0.24 29.55 -4.50
N TRP A 344 -0.25 28.61 -3.68
CA TRP A 344 0.56 27.71 -2.86
C TRP A 344 0.06 26.28 -3.01
N ALA A 345 0.98 25.33 -3.20
CA ALA A 345 0.67 23.92 -3.05
C ALA A 345 1.03 23.44 -1.63
N LEU A 346 0.10 22.76 -1.00
CA LEU A 346 0.23 22.10 0.28
C LEU A 346 0.36 20.62 -0.02
N VAL A 347 1.55 20.07 0.08
CA VAL A 347 1.87 18.69 -0.33
C VAL A 347 2.02 17.83 0.91
N GLY A 348 1.10 16.87 1.09
CA GLY A 348 1.21 15.86 2.12
C GLY A 348 2.41 14.94 1.84
N ARG A 349 3.26 14.76 2.84
CA ARG A 349 4.33 13.77 2.87
C ARG A 349 4.06 12.79 4.01
N SER A 350 4.63 11.62 3.96
CA SER A 350 4.50 10.64 5.03
C SER A 350 5.00 11.14 6.39
N ASP A 351 5.93 12.10 6.41
CA ASP A 351 6.61 12.65 7.59
C ASP A 351 6.23 14.10 7.93
N ALA A 352 5.57 14.83 7.02
CA ALA A 352 5.27 16.26 7.17
C ALA A 352 4.24 16.73 6.14
N THR A 353 3.88 18.02 6.18
CA THR A 353 3.25 18.74 5.07
C THR A 353 4.21 19.77 4.52
N ALA A 354 4.56 19.67 3.24
CA ALA A 354 5.45 20.61 2.56
C ALA A 354 4.66 21.76 1.95
N PHE A 355 5.18 23.00 2.04
CA PHE A 355 4.60 24.20 1.45
C PHE A 355 5.43 24.68 0.27
N VAL A 356 4.80 24.79 -0.90
CA VAL A 356 5.46 25.18 -2.15
C VAL A 356 4.84 26.44 -2.71
N ASP A 357 5.65 27.50 -2.82
CA ASP A 357 5.29 28.78 -3.40
C ASP A 357 5.23 28.66 -4.94
N LEU A 358 4.06 28.92 -5.50
CA LEU A 358 3.77 28.89 -6.93
C LEU A 358 3.58 30.29 -7.54
N SER A 359 4.11 31.34 -6.91
CA SER A 359 4.06 32.73 -7.44
C SER A 359 4.65 32.82 -8.86
N ASP A 360 5.67 32.02 -9.16
CA ASP A 360 6.11 31.68 -10.51
C ASP A 360 5.95 30.18 -10.68
N PRO A 361 4.87 29.69 -11.30
CA PRO A 361 4.60 28.27 -11.39
C PRO A 361 5.63 27.51 -12.23
N THR A 362 6.45 28.21 -13.04
CA THR A 362 7.58 27.60 -13.76
C THR A 362 8.83 27.43 -12.88
N ARG A 363 8.84 28.02 -11.68
CA ARG A 363 9.92 27.95 -10.69
C ARG A 363 9.36 27.75 -9.28
N PRO A 364 8.67 26.63 -9.02
CA PRO A 364 8.14 26.33 -7.71
C PRO A 364 9.25 26.39 -6.66
N ARG A 365 8.95 26.99 -5.50
CA ARG A 365 9.92 27.12 -4.42
C ARG A 365 9.42 26.44 -3.15
N TYR A 366 10.12 25.41 -2.73
CA TYR A 366 9.90 24.82 -1.41
C TYR A 366 10.19 25.86 -0.31
N ALA A 367 9.16 26.23 0.43
CA ALA A 367 9.23 27.27 1.46
C ALA A 367 9.47 26.71 2.86
N GLY A 368 9.19 25.44 3.07
CA GLY A 368 9.34 24.76 4.34
C GLY A 368 8.25 23.72 4.59
N GLU A 369 8.18 23.27 5.81
CA GLU A 369 7.32 22.15 6.20
C GLU A 369 6.66 22.35 7.56
N LEU A 370 5.52 21.72 7.75
CA LEU A 370 4.90 21.48 9.03
C LEU A 370 5.10 19.99 9.39
N PRO A 371 5.93 19.65 10.39
CA PRO A 371 6.12 18.29 10.85
C PRO A 371 4.82 17.66 11.36
N LEU A 372 4.80 16.33 11.50
CA LEU A 372 3.73 15.63 12.20
C LEU A 372 3.53 16.21 13.60
N THR A 373 2.31 16.12 14.11
CA THR A 373 2.02 16.42 15.51
C THR A 373 2.94 15.61 16.44
N GLU A 374 3.39 16.21 17.54
CA GLU A 374 4.30 15.56 18.48
C GLU A 374 3.75 14.22 18.99
N GLY A 375 4.55 13.16 18.84
CA GLY A 375 4.17 11.79 19.21
C GLY A 375 3.38 11.03 18.17
N ALA A 376 3.07 11.63 17.03
CA ALA A 376 2.56 10.91 15.87
C ALA A 376 3.68 10.14 15.17
N ILE A 377 3.30 9.12 14.40
CA ILE A 377 4.22 8.29 13.62
C ILE A 377 4.04 8.55 12.13
N GLU A 378 5.12 8.41 11.38
CA GLU A 378 5.07 8.50 9.92
C GLU A 378 4.06 7.51 9.34
N ASN A 379 3.31 7.97 8.33
CA ASN A 379 2.23 7.19 7.74
C ASN A 379 2.01 7.51 6.26
N LEU A 380 1.49 6.51 5.57
CA LEU A 380 1.17 6.58 4.14
C LEU A 380 0.04 7.57 3.83
N TRP A 381 -1.00 7.62 4.67
CA TRP A 381 -2.25 8.34 4.39
C TRP A 381 -2.34 9.65 5.16
N ARG A 382 -2.38 10.75 4.42
CA ARG A 382 -2.69 12.09 4.93
C ARG A 382 -3.67 12.75 3.98
N ASP A 383 -4.52 13.62 4.53
CA ASP A 383 -5.42 14.46 3.74
C ASP A 383 -5.40 15.90 4.24
N ILE A 384 -5.57 16.85 3.32
CA ILE A 384 -5.42 18.29 3.56
C ILE A 384 -6.56 19.05 2.91
N LYS A 385 -7.25 19.89 3.69
CA LYS A 385 -8.21 20.86 3.15
C LYS A 385 -7.95 22.24 3.76
N VAL A 386 -8.45 23.27 3.10
CA VAL A 386 -8.23 24.68 3.51
C VAL A 386 -9.55 25.36 3.80
N TYR A 387 -9.61 26.11 4.89
CA TYR A 387 -10.71 26.99 5.23
C TYR A 387 -10.22 28.25 5.93
N ARG A 388 -10.67 29.43 5.47
CA ARG A 388 -10.32 30.73 6.06
C ARG A 388 -8.83 30.88 6.38
N ASP A 389 -7.99 30.73 5.37
CA ASP A 389 -6.53 30.83 5.48
C ASP A 389 -5.89 29.84 6.49
N HIS A 390 -6.54 28.74 6.81
CA HIS A 390 -5.99 27.66 7.62
C HIS A 390 -6.03 26.33 6.89
N ALA A 391 -4.95 25.59 6.97
CA ALA A 391 -4.90 24.20 6.56
C ALA A 391 -5.38 23.32 7.71
N PHE A 392 -6.22 22.34 7.40
CA PHE A 392 -6.67 21.28 8.28
C PHE A 392 -6.11 19.98 7.73
N ILE A 393 -5.37 19.25 8.55
CA ILE A 393 -4.59 18.10 8.12
C ILE A 393 -4.89 16.93 9.04
N VAL A 394 -5.28 15.81 8.45
CA VAL A 394 -5.46 14.54 9.16
C VAL A 394 -4.43 13.51 8.69
N ALA A 395 -4.27 12.43 9.44
CA ALA A 395 -3.48 11.27 9.04
C ALA A 395 -4.08 10.00 9.63
N ASP A 396 -4.18 8.95 8.79
CA ASP A 396 -4.70 7.66 9.24
C ASP A 396 -3.56 6.73 9.65
N GLY A 397 -3.77 5.98 10.74
CA GLY A 397 -2.77 5.08 11.30
C GLY A 397 -1.54 5.77 11.91
N ALA A 398 -1.53 7.11 12.00
CA ALA A 398 -0.41 7.91 12.52
C ALA A 398 -0.39 8.02 14.06
N GLY A 399 -1.12 7.19 14.76
CA GLY A 399 -1.24 7.27 16.23
C GLY A 399 -2.08 8.46 16.67
N SER A 400 -1.62 9.23 17.66
CA SER A 400 -2.37 10.37 18.20
C SER A 400 -2.13 11.66 17.42
N HIS A 401 -2.39 11.64 16.10
CA HIS A 401 -2.20 12.82 15.24
C HIS A 401 -3.28 13.89 15.48
N GLY A 402 -4.55 13.52 15.50
CA GLY A 402 -5.68 14.46 15.55
C GLY A 402 -5.89 15.20 14.23
N VAL A 403 -6.61 16.34 14.29
CA VAL A 403 -6.65 17.28 13.17
C VAL A 403 -5.66 18.40 13.46
N GLN A 404 -4.56 18.42 12.73
CA GLN A 404 -3.53 19.44 12.83
C GLN A 404 -3.97 20.68 12.06
N ILE A 405 -3.85 21.87 12.65
CA ILE A 405 -4.32 23.13 12.07
C ILE A 405 -3.17 24.11 11.95
N PHE A 406 -3.01 24.66 10.75
CA PHE A 406 -1.93 25.60 10.45
C PHE A 406 -2.46 26.89 9.81
N ASP A 407 -2.11 28.04 10.39
CA ASP A 407 -2.40 29.37 9.82
C ASP A 407 -1.48 29.65 8.63
N LEU A 408 -2.02 29.55 7.43
CA LEU A 408 -1.31 29.74 6.16
C LEU A 408 -0.80 31.17 5.96
N THR A 409 -1.31 32.14 6.70
CA THR A 409 -0.82 33.52 6.60
C THR A 409 0.66 33.65 7.01
N GLN A 410 1.19 32.68 7.79
CA GLN A 410 2.60 32.60 8.15
C GLN A 410 3.51 32.40 6.92
N LEU A 411 2.98 31.83 5.83
CA LEU A 411 3.72 31.63 4.58
C LEU A 411 4.07 32.94 3.87
N ARG A 412 3.37 34.04 4.18
CA ARG A 412 3.64 35.36 3.61
C ARG A 412 5.07 35.84 3.86
N ASP A 413 5.62 35.50 5.02
CA ASP A 413 6.95 35.88 5.46
C ASP A 413 8.04 34.84 5.13
N ALA A 414 7.68 33.71 4.53
CA ALA A 414 8.58 32.61 4.20
C ALA A 414 9.35 32.82 2.88
N ALA A 415 9.94 34.03 2.68
CA ALA A 415 10.70 34.38 1.45
C ALA A 415 12.17 33.89 1.46
N GLY A 416 12.64 33.37 2.59
CA GLY A 416 14.04 32.95 2.83
C GLY A 416 14.27 31.43 2.55
N PRO A 417 15.28 30.86 3.20
CA PRO A 417 15.49 29.41 3.22
C PRO A 417 14.26 28.68 3.80
N PRO A 418 14.10 27.35 3.50
CA PRO A 418 13.00 26.57 4.05
C PRO A 418 12.87 26.67 5.58
N VAL A 419 11.63 26.77 6.07
CA VAL A 419 11.30 26.96 7.48
C VAL A 419 10.57 25.72 8.00
N THR A 420 10.95 25.23 9.18
CA THR A 420 10.13 24.27 9.92
C THR A 420 9.12 25.05 10.76
N PHE A 421 7.85 24.91 10.40
CA PHE A 421 6.73 25.58 11.08
C PHE A 421 6.26 24.79 12.29
N ALA A 422 5.45 25.43 13.13
CA ALA A 422 4.72 24.79 14.21
C ALA A 422 3.21 24.87 13.94
N GLU A 423 2.46 23.86 14.37
CA GLU A 423 1.00 23.90 14.28
C GLU A 423 0.42 25.10 15.04
N THR A 424 -0.63 25.70 14.51
CA THR A 424 -1.33 26.83 15.12
C THR A 424 -2.28 26.35 16.21
N ALA A 425 -2.97 25.25 15.95
CA ALA A 425 -3.89 24.58 16.85
C ALA A 425 -3.98 23.09 16.50
N ARG A 426 -4.63 22.34 17.37
CA ARG A 426 -4.91 20.93 17.17
C ARG A 426 -6.28 20.59 17.72
N TYR A 427 -7.06 19.81 16.97
CA TYR A 427 -8.25 19.17 17.48
C TYR A 427 -7.93 17.71 17.82
N ASP A 428 -8.14 17.31 19.06
CA ASP A 428 -7.81 16.01 19.62
C ASP A 428 -9.05 15.18 20.01
N GLY A 429 -10.24 15.57 19.53
CA GLY A 429 -11.47 14.81 19.68
C GLY A 429 -11.45 13.46 18.98
N ILE A 430 -10.54 13.27 18.02
CA ILE A 430 -10.14 12.02 17.36
C ILE A 430 -8.62 11.96 17.26
N HIS A 431 -8.05 10.76 17.11
CA HIS A 431 -6.59 10.61 16.94
C HIS A 431 -6.18 10.32 15.49
N SER A 432 -6.98 9.56 14.76
CA SER A 432 -6.70 9.10 13.40
C SER A 432 -7.94 9.29 12.55
N ALA A 433 -7.79 9.87 11.39
CA ALA A 433 -8.83 9.94 10.36
C ALA A 433 -8.20 9.80 8.97
N HIS A 434 -8.93 9.19 8.05
CA HIS A 434 -8.43 8.91 6.70
C HIS A 434 -8.49 10.16 5.84
N ASN A 435 -9.65 10.82 5.78
CA ASN A 435 -9.84 12.08 5.05
C ASN A 435 -10.50 13.15 5.92
N ILE A 436 -10.40 14.41 5.48
CA ILE A 436 -11.09 15.56 6.05
C ILE A 436 -11.81 16.33 4.94
N VAL A 437 -13.08 16.57 5.13
CA VAL A 437 -13.95 17.29 4.20
C VAL A 437 -14.36 18.62 4.84
N ILE A 438 -14.43 19.70 4.10
CA ILE A 438 -14.85 20.98 4.63
C ILE A 438 -15.93 21.58 3.72
N ASN A 439 -17.09 21.87 4.29
CA ASN A 439 -18.07 22.75 3.67
C ASN A 439 -17.72 24.20 4.02
N GLU A 440 -17.11 24.90 3.08
CA GLU A 440 -16.64 26.28 3.29
C GLU A 440 -17.80 27.28 3.52
N GLU A 441 -19.00 27.00 3.02
CA GLU A 441 -20.16 27.87 3.17
C GLU A 441 -20.65 27.86 4.63
N THR A 442 -20.66 26.69 5.28
CA THR A 442 -21.14 26.54 6.66
C THR A 442 -20.03 26.64 7.70
N GLY A 443 -18.78 26.40 7.30
CA GLY A 443 -17.64 26.29 8.21
C GLY A 443 -17.70 25.02 9.05
N MET A 444 -18.20 23.95 8.46
CA MET A 444 -18.20 22.61 9.05
C MET A 444 -17.16 21.75 8.38
N ALA A 445 -16.32 21.09 9.19
CA ALA A 445 -15.42 20.04 8.77
C ALA A 445 -15.95 18.68 9.19
N TYR A 446 -15.64 17.67 8.38
CA TYR A 446 -16.05 16.29 8.59
C TYR A 446 -14.79 15.42 8.48
N ALA A 447 -14.32 14.88 9.61
CA ALA A 447 -13.27 13.90 9.58
C ALA A 447 -13.90 12.52 9.36
N VAL A 448 -13.49 11.84 8.29
CA VAL A 448 -14.04 10.54 7.85
C VAL A 448 -12.98 9.45 7.93
N GLY A 449 -13.40 8.20 7.94
CA GLY A 449 -12.48 7.08 8.11
C GLY A 449 -11.78 7.08 9.47
N SER A 450 -12.37 7.71 10.49
CA SER A 450 -11.76 7.76 11.81
C SER A 450 -11.75 6.38 12.46
N SER A 451 -10.56 5.90 12.80
CA SER A 451 -10.34 4.53 13.27
C SER A 451 -9.89 4.45 14.72
N MET A 452 -9.42 5.55 15.32
CA MET A 452 -8.77 5.53 16.63
C MET A 452 -8.95 6.84 17.39
N GLY A 453 -9.10 6.69 18.70
CA GLY A 453 -9.12 7.77 19.70
C GLY A 453 -10.40 8.59 19.71
N GLY A 454 -10.89 8.94 20.88
CA GLY A 454 -12.07 9.78 21.04
C GLY A 454 -13.37 9.21 20.45
N GLU A 455 -14.22 10.08 19.92
CA GLU A 455 -15.48 9.71 19.26
C GLU A 455 -15.27 9.51 17.75
N THR A 456 -15.09 8.28 17.33
CA THR A 456 -14.80 7.96 15.91
C THR A 456 -16.02 7.99 15.01
N CYS A 457 -17.22 8.10 15.54
CA CYS A 457 -18.47 8.02 14.79
C CYS A 457 -18.60 6.74 13.91
N GLY A 458 -17.95 5.63 14.34
CA GLY A 458 -17.92 4.38 13.57
C GLY A 458 -17.11 4.45 12.26
N GLY A 459 -16.29 5.49 12.07
CA GLY A 459 -15.59 5.80 10.84
C GLY A 459 -16.41 6.61 9.82
N GLY A 460 -17.65 6.97 10.17
CA GLY A 460 -18.48 7.88 9.38
C GLY A 460 -18.09 9.34 9.58
N LEU A 461 -19.07 10.23 9.46
CA LEU A 461 -18.83 11.68 9.55
C LEU A 461 -18.66 12.12 11.01
N HIS A 462 -17.45 12.43 11.43
CA HIS A 462 -17.16 13.12 12.68
C HIS A 462 -17.16 14.62 12.40
N MET A 463 -18.21 15.32 12.86
CA MET A 463 -18.49 16.71 12.52
C MET A 463 -17.77 17.66 13.47
N ILE A 464 -17.11 18.67 12.92
CA ILE A 464 -16.32 19.65 13.64
C ILE A 464 -16.72 21.05 13.19
N ASP A 465 -17.11 21.92 14.11
CA ASP A 465 -17.30 23.35 13.82
C ASP A 465 -15.92 24.04 13.76
N VAL A 466 -15.57 24.51 12.59
CA VAL A 466 -14.28 25.18 12.31
C VAL A 466 -14.47 26.67 11.93
N ARG A 467 -15.63 27.26 12.22
CA ARG A 467 -15.88 28.69 11.97
C ARG A 467 -14.87 29.60 12.67
N THR A 468 -14.32 29.13 13.78
CA THR A 468 -13.11 29.70 14.41
C THR A 468 -11.99 28.67 14.25
N PRO A 469 -11.16 28.76 13.19
CA PRO A 469 -10.21 27.69 12.83
C PRO A 469 -9.26 27.25 13.96
N ALA A 470 -8.79 28.19 14.79
CA ALA A 470 -7.89 27.90 15.91
C ALA A 470 -8.61 27.33 17.16
N GLU A 471 -9.94 27.27 17.19
CA GLU A 471 -10.75 26.78 18.30
C GLU A 471 -11.85 25.82 17.79
N PRO A 472 -11.47 24.70 17.14
CA PRO A 472 -12.43 23.73 16.58
C PRO A 472 -13.23 23.05 17.69
N VAL A 473 -14.52 22.78 17.43
CA VAL A 473 -15.44 22.20 18.42
C VAL A 473 -16.20 21.02 17.81
N PHE A 474 -16.30 19.91 18.56
CA PHE A 474 -17.14 18.79 18.15
C PHE A 474 -18.59 19.24 17.95
N ALA A 475 -19.20 18.85 16.83
CA ALA A 475 -20.54 19.26 16.43
C ALA A 475 -21.53 18.11 16.26
N GLY A 476 -21.09 16.87 16.13
CA GLY A 476 -21.97 15.72 15.97
C GLY A 476 -21.34 14.53 15.26
N CYS A 477 -22.11 13.49 15.09
CA CYS A 477 -21.74 12.24 14.44
C CYS A 477 -22.81 11.80 13.44
N PHE A 478 -22.38 11.19 12.33
CA PHE A 478 -23.25 10.39 11.48
C PHE A 478 -22.53 9.14 11.00
N ALA A 479 -23.22 8.01 10.95
CA ALA A 479 -22.73 6.78 10.37
C ALA A 479 -23.91 6.00 9.75
N ASP A 480 -23.88 5.76 8.46
CA ASP A 480 -24.82 4.90 7.78
C ASP A 480 -24.44 3.43 7.94
N ARG A 481 -24.92 2.81 9.02
CA ARG A 481 -24.55 1.44 9.43
C ARG A 481 -24.98 0.33 8.48
N GLU A 482 -25.68 0.65 7.40
CA GLU A 482 -25.97 -0.31 6.34
C GLU A 482 -24.92 -0.28 5.23
N THR A 483 -23.90 0.56 5.38
CA THR A 483 -22.75 0.69 4.49
C THR A 483 -21.43 0.37 5.21
N GLY A 484 -20.33 0.29 4.44
CA GLY A 484 -19.01 -0.10 4.95
C GLY A 484 -18.85 -1.61 5.11
N ARG A 485 -17.66 -2.12 4.81
CA ARG A 485 -17.32 -3.56 4.83
C ARG A 485 -17.65 -4.26 6.15
N SER A 486 -17.60 -3.53 7.25
CA SER A 486 -17.91 -4.04 8.59
C SER A 486 -19.30 -3.63 9.10
N GLY A 487 -20.12 -2.96 8.27
CA GLY A 487 -21.43 -2.45 8.69
C GLY A 487 -21.36 -1.41 9.81
N THR A 488 -20.29 -0.61 9.83
CA THR A 488 -20.07 0.45 10.82
C THR A 488 -20.50 1.82 10.31
N GLY A 489 -20.73 1.96 8.99
CA GLY A 489 -20.96 3.24 8.33
C GLY A 489 -19.65 3.99 8.05
N TYR A 490 -18.55 3.25 7.90
CA TYR A 490 -17.26 3.82 7.53
C TYR A 490 -17.38 4.56 6.19
N SER A 491 -17.02 5.83 6.17
CA SER A 491 -16.88 6.65 4.97
C SER A 491 -15.39 6.79 4.69
N HIS A 492 -14.95 6.35 3.51
CA HIS A 492 -13.56 6.55 3.10
C HIS A 492 -13.30 8.02 2.79
N ASP A 493 -14.15 8.60 1.95
CA ASP A 493 -14.18 10.02 1.64
C ASP A 493 -15.62 10.52 1.49
N ALA A 494 -15.82 11.83 1.44
CA ALA A 494 -17.13 12.43 1.23
C ALA A 494 -17.00 13.82 0.57
N GLN A 495 -18.10 14.31 0.03
CA GLN A 495 -18.29 15.72 -0.28
C GLN A 495 -19.54 16.23 0.42
N CYS A 496 -19.44 17.29 1.22
CA CYS A 496 -20.55 17.92 1.92
C CYS A 496 -20.80 19.33 1.40
N VAL A 497 -22.02 19.62 0.99
CA VAL A 497 -22.38 20.88 0.34
C VAL A 497 -23.69 21.44 0.92
N VAL A 498 -23.90 22.76 0.83
CA VAL A 498 -25.24 23.31 0.90
C VAL A 498 -25.92 23.02 -0.44
N TYR A 499 -26.83 22.05 -0.45
CA TYR A 499 -27.41 21.53 -1.67
C TYR A 499 -28.25 22.56 -2.41
N GLN A 500 -27.98 22.73 -3.71
CA GLN A 500 -28.67 23.65 -4.61
C GLN A 500 -29.11 22.94 -5.89
N GLY A 501 -29.10 21.62 -5.88
CA GLY A 501 -29.45 20.78 -7.02
C GLY A 501 -30.96 20.71 -7.31
N PRO A 502 -31.35 19.79 -8.20
CA PRO A 502 -32.73 19.71 -8.70
C PRO A 502 -33.80 19.31 -7.67
N ASP A 503 -33.41 18.59 -6.60
CA ASP A 503 -34.36 18.13 -5.58
C ASP A 503 -34.80 19.28 -4.68
N GLU A 504 -36.01 19.77 -4.89
CA GLU A 504 -36.55 20.92 -4.16
C GLU A 504 -36.77 20.66 -2.67
N ASP A 505 -36.92 19.40 -2.24
CA ASP A 505 -37.15 19.02 -0.84
C ASP A 505 -35.90 19.20 0.03
N TYR A 506 -34.73 19.23 -0.62
CA TYR A 506 -33.42 19.32 0.06
C TYR A 506 -32.65 20.62 -0.22
N GLN A 507 -33.18 21.51 -1.07
CA GLN A 507 -32.49 22.79 -1.35
C GLN A 507 -32.23 23.60 -0.07
N GLY A 508 -31.00 24.10 0.06
CA GLY A 508 -30.51 24.86 1.21
C GLY A 508 -30.19 24.04 2.42
N ARG A 509 -30.29 22.71 2.37
CA ARG A 509 -29.84 21.78 3.40
C ARG A 509 -28.38 21.42 3.19
N GLU A 510 -27.71 21.05 4.25
CA GLU A 510 -26.35 20.52 4.17
C GLU A 510 -26.40 19.01 3.95
N ILE A 511 -26.00 18.60 2.74
CA ILE A 511 -26.05 17.20 2.30
C ILE A 511 -24.63 16.70 2.10
N CYS A 512 -24.35 15.52 2.63
CA CYS A 512 -23.08 14.80 2.42
C CYS A 512 -23.28 13.59 1.50
N PHE A 513 -22.39 13.46 0.53
CA PHE A 513 -22.26 12.33 -0.39
C PHE A 513 -21.00 11.56 0.00
N GLY A 514 -21.17 10.42 0.65
CA GLY A 514 -20.07 9.60 1.17
C GLY A 514 -19.78 8.39 0.29
N ALA A 515 -18.52 8.17 -0.03
CA ALA A 515 -18.03 6.93 -0.60
C ALA A 515 -17.71 5.96 0.54
N ASN A 516 -18.64 5.04 0.83
CA ASN A 516 -18.66 4.26 2.06
C ASN A 516 -18.19 2.81 1.86
N GLU A 517 -17.02 2.61 1.23
CA GLU A 517 -16.43 1.30 0.92
C GLU A 517 -17.33 0.38 0.07
N THR A 518 -18.63 0.30 0.34
CA THR A 518 -19.57 -0.65 -0.28
C THR A 518 -20.69 0.01 -1.07
N ALA A 519 -20.87 1.33 -0.94
CA ALA A 519 -21.96 2.07 -1.57
C ALA A 519 -21.70 3.58 -1.54
N LEU A 520 -22.42 4.33 -2.38
CA LEU A 520 -22.68 5.75 -2.18
C LEU A 520 -23.67 5.91 -1.02
N SER A 521 -23.36 6.76 -0.04
CA SER A 521 -24.26 7.15 1.06
C SER A 521 -24.65 8.62 0.93
N ILE A 522 -25.94 8.95 0.96
CA ILE A 522 -26.44 10.32 0.93
C ILE A 522 -27.09 10.63 2.28
N ALA A 523 -26.65 11.70 2.93
CA ALA A 523 -27.10 12.06 4.27
C ALA A 523 -27.41 13.56 4.40
N ASP A 524 -28.52 13.89 5.07
CA ASP A 524 -28.84 15.24 5.54
C ASP A 524 -28.22 15.45 6.92
N VAL A 525 -27.25 16.32 6.99
CA VAL A 525 -26.52 16.67 8.21
C VAL A 525 -26.83 18.10 8.68
N THR A 526 -27.90 18.72 8.18
CA THR A 526 -28.31 20.08 8.56
C THR A 526 -28.56 20.19 10.08
N ASP A 527 -29.24 19.23 10.64
CA ASP A 527 -29.36 19.07 12.11
C ASP A 527 -28.28 18.11 12.61
N ARG A 528 -27.18 18.67 13.16
CA ARG A 528 -26.02 17.90 13.62
C ARG A 528 -26.33 16.98 14.82
N GLU A 529 -27.38 17.28 15.57
CA GLU A 529 -27.81 16.44 16.70
C GLU A 529 -28.64 15.24 16.21
N ASN A 530 -29.32 15.38 15.06
CA ASN A 530 -30.18 14.36 14.48
C ASN A 530 -29.97 14.23 12.97
N PRO A 531 -28.78 13.87 12.49
CA PRO A 531 -28.52 13.65 11.07
C PRO A 531 -29.30 12.43 10.55
N VAL A 532 -29.69 12.46 9.28
CA VAL A 532 -30.56 11.46 8.66
C VAL A 532 -29.92 10.88 7.41
N ALA A 533 -29.85 9.55 7.30
CA ALA A 533 -29.58 8.89 6.04
C ALA A 533 -30.76 9.11 5.08
N ILE A 534 -30.53 9.64 3.89
CA ILE A 534 -31.54 9.85 2.84
C ILE A 534 -31.63 8.56 2.01
N ALA A 535 -30.57 8.21 1.33
CA ALA A 535 -30.55 7.07 0.41
C ALA A 535 -29.14 6.45 0.28
N ARG A 536 -29.08 5.33 -0.43
CA ARG A 536 -27.86 4.62 -0.80
C ARG A 536 -27.86 4.25 -2.27
N GLY A 537 -26.72 4.42 -2.91
CA GLY A 537 -26.48 3.94 -4.26
C GLY A 537 -25.64 2.67 -4.23
N GLU A 538 -26.26 1.53 -4.61
CA GLU A 538 -25.56 0.26 -4.79
C GLU A 538 -25.17 0.06 -6.26
N TYR A 539 -24.04 -0.61 -6.51
CA TYR A 539 -23.56 -0.87 -7.87
C TYR A 539 -22.89 -2.26 -7.99
N PRO A 540 -22.78 -2.83 -9.19
CA PRO A 540 -22.21 -4.15 -9.39
C PRO A 540 -20.67 -4.14 -9.24
N ASN A 541 -20.10 -5.29 -8.89
CA ASN A 541 -18.64 -5.50 -8.74
C ASN A 541 -17.96 -4.50 -7.80
N VAL A 542 -18.67 -4.13 -6.72
CA VAL A 542 -18.09 -3.25 -5.72
C VAL A 542 -16.87 -3.92 -5.06
N ALA A 543 -15.75 -3.21 -5.06
CA ALA A 543 -14.54 -3.60 -4.34
C ALA A 543 -14.22 -2.60 -3.22
N TYR A 544 -14.22 -1.29 -3.51
CA TYR A 544 -13.98 -0.26 -2.52
C TYR A 544 -14.46 1.12 -3.01
N ALA A 545 -15.71 1.49 -2.72
CA ALA A 545 -16.19 2.85 -3.00
C ALA A 545 -15.29 3.86 -2.29
N HIS A 546 -14.55 4.64 -3.07
CA HIS A 546 -13.36 5.35 -2.60
C HIS A 546 -13.57 6.84 -2.42
N GLN A 547 -13.83 7.58 -3.50
CA GLN A 547 -13.92 9.04 -3.51
C GLN A 547 -14.84 9.49 -4.65
N GLY A 548 -15.49 10.65 -4.49
CA GLY A 548 -16.32 11.20 -5.54
C GLY A 548 -16.54 12.71 -5.42
N TRP A 549 -17.03 13.30 -6.52
CA TRP A 549 -17.28 14.74 -6.61
C TRP A 549 -18.54 15.05 -7.39
N LEU A 550 -19.31 16.06 -6.92
CA LEU A 550 -20.51 16.58 -7.59
C LEU A 550 -20.15 17.48 -8.77
N THR A 551 -21.01 17.47 -9.79
CA THR A 551 -21.07 18.59 -10.75
C THR A 551 -21.50 19.88 -10.06
N GLU A 552 -21.14 21.04 -10.63
CA GLU A 552 -21.43 22.36 -10.02
C GLU A 552 -22.93 22.65 -9.87
N ASP A 553 -23.79 21.99 -10.65
CA ASP A 553 -25.24 22.04 -10.53
C ASP A 553 -25.85 21.06 -9.51
N HIS A 554 -24.99 20.30 -8.81
CA HIS A 554 -25.32 19.26 -7.81
C HIS A 554 -26.27 18.17 -8.33
N ARG A 555 -26.30 17.94 -9.65
CA ARG A 555 -27.17 16.93 -10.25
C ARG A 555 -26.50 15.57 -10.40
N TYR A 556 -25.21 15.55 -10.69
CA TYR A 556 -24.48 14.31 -10.92
C TYR A 556 -23.34 14.16 -9.95
N PHE A 557 -23.15 12.94 -9.45
CA PHE A 557 -22.01 12.56 -8.60
C PHE A 557 -21.15 11.54 -9.31
N PHE A 558 -19.87 11.87 -9.51
CA PHE A 558 -18.88 10.98 -10.11
C PHE A 558 -18.09 10.31 -8.99
N MET A 559 -18.00 8.98 -8.99
CA MET A 559 -17.39 8.20 -7.93
C MET A 559 -16.43 7.14 -8.50
N GLY A 560 -15.33 6.89 -7.83
CA GLY A 560 -14.36 5.82 -8.12
C GLY A 560 -14.52 4.63 -7.19
N ASP A 561 -13.98 3.47 -7.61
CA ASP A 561 -13.84 2.25 -6.81
C ASP A 561 -12.39 1.76 -6.87
N GLU A 562 -11.56 2.19 -5.92
CA GLU A 562 -10.10 2.05 -5.92
C GLU A 562 -9.57 0.62 -6.14
N LEU A 563 -10.33 -0.39 -5.77
CA LEU A 563 -9.80 -1.76 -5.73
C LEU A 563 -10.38 -2.70 -6.78
N ASP A 564 -11.30 -2.27 -7.61
CA ASP A 564 -11.99 -3.16 -8.54
C ASP A 564 -11.08 -3.63 -9.69
N GLU A 565 -10.15 -2.78 -10.20
CA GLU A 565 -9.12 -3.21 -11.15
C GLU A 565 -8.08 -4.12 -10.46
N ALA A 566 -7.64 -3.74 -9.26
CA ALA A 566 -6.63 -4.48 -8.53
C ALA A 566 -7.09 -5.90 -8.13
N GLN A 567 -8.39 -6.07 -7.88
CA GLN A 567 -9.00 -7.37 -7.54
C GLN A 567 -9.50 -8.13 -8.77
N GLY A 568 -9.38 -7.55 -9.96
CA GLY A 568 -9.83 -8.15 -11.22
C GLY A 568 -11.36 -8.21 -11.36
N GLY A 569 -12.08 -7.32 -10.70
CA GLY A 569 -13.52 -7.11 -10.85
C GLY A 569 -13.86 -6.46 -12.17
N VAL A 570 -12.98 -5.59 -12.64
CA VAL A 570 -13.01 -4.93 -13.95
C VAL A 570 -11.62 -4.96 -14.59
N GLU A 571 -11.54 -4.75 -15.91
CA GLU A 571 -10.28 -4.77 -16.66
C GLU A 571 -9.70 -3.38 -16.91
N ARG A 572 -10.51 -2.34 -16.71
CA ARG A 572 -10.16 -0.94 -17.02
C ARG A 572 -10.67 -0.01 -15.95
N THR A 573 -9.93 1.07 -15.74
CA THR A 573 -10.27 2.14 -14.79
C THR A 573 -11.71 2.58 -14.96
N ARG A 574 -12.50 2.46 -13.88
CA ARG A 574 -13.95 2.66 -13.90
C ARG A 574 -14.38 3.88 -13.10
N THR A 575 -15.18 4.75 -13.73
CA THR A 575 -15.85 5.85 -13.06
C THR A 575 -17.36 5.61 -13.04
N LEU A 576 -17.97 5.65 -11.86
CA LEU A 576 -19.40 5.50 -11.63
C LEU A 576 -20.07 6.87 -11.68
N ILE A 577 -21.05 7.05 -12.55
CA ILE A 577 -21.79 8.32 -12.72
C ILE A 577 -23.19 8.15 -12.20
N TRP A 578 -23.51 8.87 -11.13
CA TRP A 578 -24.80 8.84 -10.48
C TRP A 578 -25.63 10.07 -10.88
N ASP A 579 -26.88 9.89 -11.32
CA ASP A 579 -27.90 10.95 -11.34
C ASP A 579 -28.51 11.03 -9.94
N VAL A 580 -28.25 12.13 -9.25
CA VAL A 580 -28.75 12.45 -7.91
C VAL A 580 -29.76 13.61 -7.95
N ALA A 581 -30.50 13.72 -9.06
CA ALA A 581 -31.58 14.70 -9.22
C ALA A 581 -32.74 14.47 -8.24
N ASP A 582 -32.93 13.25 -7.78
CA ASP A 582 -33.79 12.82 -6.68
C ASP A 582 -32.87 12.16 -5.63
N LEU A 583 -32.67 12.82 -4.48
CA LEU A 583 -31.77 12.35 -3.45
C LEU A 583 -32.27 11.10 -2.72
N ASP A 584 -33.58 10.86 -2.74
CA ASP A 584 -34.22 9.68 -2.15
C ASP A 584 -34.09 8.43 -3.05
N ASP A 585 -33.81 8.60 -4.36
CA ASP A 585 -33.68 7.50 -5.34
C ASP A 585 -32.48 7.74 -6.30
N PRO A 586 -31.24 7.72 -5.82
CA PRO A 586 -30.06 7.94 -6.65
C PRO A 586 -29.92 6.83 -7.70
N LEU A 587 -29.75 7.22 -8.97
CA LEU A 587 -29.68 6.31 -10.10
C LEU A 587 -28.24 6.18 -10.61
N LEU A 588 -27.69 4.96 -10.66
CA LEU A 588 -26.46 4.72 -11.41
C LEU A 588 -26.75 4.88 -12.91
N LEU A 589 -26.40 6.06 -13.42
CA LEU A 589 -26.68 6.43 -14.81
C LEU A 589 -25.73 5.72 -15.78
N LYS A 590 -24.45 5.61 -15.40
CA LYS A 590 -23.39 5.12 -16.27
C LYS A 590 -22.22 4.54 -15.50
N GLU A 591 -21.65 3.46 -16.00
CA GLU A 591 -20.29 3.02 -15.73
C GLU A 591 -19.43 3.47 -16.92
N HIS A 592 -18.52 4.42 -16.70
CA HIS A 592 -17.57 4.87 -17.71
C HIS A 592 -16.25 4.12 -17.52
N PHE A 593 -15.70 3.57 -18.61
CA PHE A 593 -14.43 2.85 -18.60
C PHE A 593 -13.39 3.61 -19.41
N ALA A 594 -12.25 3.95 -18.78
CA ALA A 594 -11.12 4.55 -19.46
C ALA A 594 -10.43 3.57 -20.43
N GLU A 595 -9.44 4.03 -21.18
CA GLU A 595 -8.60 3.15 -22.02
C GLU A 595 -7.50 2.46 -21.20
N THR A 596 -7.15 3.00 -20.03
CA THR A 596 -6.16 2.43 -19.09
C THR A 596 -6.80 1.40 -18.16
N GLY A 597 -5.96 0.54 -17.56
CA GLY A 597 -6.36 -0.46 -16.56
C GLY A 597 -5.73 -0.23 -15.20
N THR A 598 -5.29 0.99 -14.92
CA THR A 598 -4.69 1.37 -13.63
C THR A 598 -5.76 1.74 -12.62
N ILE A 599 -5.42 1.70 -11.34
CA ILE A 599 -6.33 2.03 -10.23
C ILE A 599 -6.73 3.51 -10.32
N ASP A 600 -8.04 3.80 -10.21
CA ASP A 600 -8.54 5.16 -10.01
C ASP A 600 -8.35 5.61 -8.54
N HIS A 601 -8.19 6.91 -8.33
CA HIS A 601 -7.97 7.47 -7.01
C HIS A 601 -8.72 8.82 -6.88
N ASN A 602 -8.08 9.89 -6.38
CA ASN A 602 -8.78 11.14 -6.12
C ASN A 602 -9.16 11.90 -7.39
N GLN A 603 -10.41 12.39 -7.44
CA GLN A 603 -10.95 13.08 -8.60
C GLN A 603 -11.74 14.34 -8.20
N TYR A 604 -11.66 15.37 -9.04
CA TYR A 604 -12.30 16.66 -8.80
C TYR A 604 -12.91 17.22 -10.07
N ILE A 605 -14.05 17.91 -9.94
CA ILE A 605 -14.74 18.56 -11.08
C ILE A 605 -14.57 20.07 -10.99
N ARG A 606 -14.20 20.68 -12.11
CA ARG A 606 -14.23 22.13 -12.30
C ARG A 606 -14.84 22.47 -13.65
N GLY A 607 -15.98 23.16 -13.65
CA GLY A 607 -16.77 23.41 -14.84
C GLY A 607 -17.21 22.09 -15.50
N ASN A 608 -16.90 21.95 -16.78
CA ASN A 608 -17.22 20.75 -17.56
C ASN A 608 -16.05 19.73 -17.62
N ARG A 609 -15.11 19.79 -16.70
CA ARG A 609 -13.95 18.89 -16.68
C ARG A 609 -13.86 18.11 -15.38
N LEU A 610 -13.64 16.81 -15.52
CA LEU A 610 -13.28 15.90 -14.44
C LEU A 610 -11.76 15.68 -14.52
N TYR A 611 -11.07 15.89 -13.41
CA TYR A 611 -9.63 15.67 -13.23
C TYR A 611 -9.43 14.48 -12.31
N GLN A 612 -8.86 13.39 -12.82
CA GLN A 612 -8.66 12.14 -12.09
C GLN A 612 -7.18 11.88 -11.91
N ALA A 613 -6.77 11.59 -10.69
CA ALA A 613 -5.49 10.99 -10.40
C ALA A 613 -5.66 9.46 -10.44
N ASN A 614 -5.12 8.80 -11.45
CA ASN A 614 -5.31 7.37 -11.68
C ASN A 614 -4.02 6.60 -11.45
N LEU A 615 -3.46 6.79 -10.24
CA LEU A 615 -2.21 6.20 -9.76
C LEU A 615 -1.14 6.08 -10.87
N MET A 616 -0.82 4.85 -11.32
CA MET A 616 0.26 4.59 -12.29
C MET A 616 0.07 5.29 -13.64
N SER A 617 -1.13 5.61 -14.07
CA SER A 617 -1.36 6.32 -15.34
C SER A 617 -1.44 7.86 -15.21
N GLY A 618 -1.15 8.40 -14.04
CA GLY A 618 -1.01 9.83 -13.82
C GLY A 618 -2.35 10.59 -13.78
N LEU A 619 -2.32 11.86 -14.21
CA LEU A 619 -3.50 12.72 -14.31
C LEU A 619 -4.25 12.44 -15.61
N ARG A 620 -5.56 12.17 -15.52
CA ARG A 620 -6.48 12.05 -16.64
C ARG A 620 -7.52 13.17 -16.58
N VAL A 621 -7.84 13.77 -17.73
CA VAL A 621 -8.81 14.87 -17.81
C VAL A 621 -9.88 14.53 -18.81
N LEU A 622 -11.14 14.49 -18.33
CA LEU A 622 -12.30 14.17 -19.14
C LEU A 622 -13.18 15.41 -19.35
N ASP A 623 -13.69 15.59 -20.55
CA ASP A 623 -14.83 16.49 -20.83
C ASP A 623 -16.12 15.76 -20.44
N ILE A 624 -16.86 16.32 -19.50
CA ILE A 624 -18.11 15.80 -18.98
C ILE A 624 -19.32 16.66 -19.39
N SER A 625 -19.19 17.48 -20.44
CA SER A 625 -20.31 18.25 -21.00
C SER A 625 -21.48 17.37 -21.41
N ASP A 626 -21.21 16.14 -21.82
CA ASP A 626 -22.17 15.05 -21.97
C ASP A 626 -21.84 13.98 -20.91
N VAL A 627 -22.57 14.01 -19.80
CA VAL A 627 -22.29 13.14 -18.64
C VAL A 627 -22.50 11.66 -18.94
N GLU A 628 -23.33 11.32 -19.95
CA GLU A 628 -23.51 9.93 -20.37
C GLU A 628 -22.36 9.44 -21.27
N ASN A 629 -21.60 10.35 -21.87
CA ASN A 629 -20.51 10.04 -22.78
C ASN A 629 -19.26 10.91 -22.47
N PRO A 630 -18.64 10.78 -21.29
CA PRO A 630 -17.39 11.45 -20.99
C PRO A 630 -16.30 11.10 -22.00
N VAL A 631 -15.49 12.10 -22.36
CA VAL A 631 -14.40 11.94 -23.35
C VAL A 631 -13.10 12.39 -22.72
N GLU A 632 -12.08 11.52 -22.69
CA GLU A 632 -10.73 11.94 -22.30
C GLU A 632 -10.21 12.97 -23.32
N ILE A 633 -9.90 14.17 -22.83
CA ILE A 633 -9.39 15.30 -23.61
C ILE A 633 -7.91 15.56 -23.41
N GLY A 634 -7.29 14.88 -22.47
CA GLY A 634 -5.86 15.00 -22.22
C GLY A 634 -5.42 14.21 -20.99
N PHE A 635 -4.13 13.92 -20.95
CA PHE A 635 -3.51 13.25 -19.83
C PHE A 635 -2.05 13.68 -19.64
N PHE A 636 -1.54 13.44 -18.46
CA PHE A 636 -0.12 13.55 -18.12
C PHE A 636 0.27 12.38 -17.22
N ASP A 637 1.06 11.47 -17.73
CA ASP A 637 1.58 10.34 -16.98
C ASP A 637 2.73 10.82 -16.07
N THR A 638 2.60 10.56 -14.77
CA THR A 638 3.61 10.98 -13.77
C THR A 638 4.67 9.92 -13.53
N VAL A 639 4.48 8.70 -14.05
CA VAL A 639 5.37 7.55 -13.84
C VAL A 639 6.02 7.15 -15.16
N PRO A 640 7.28 7.51 -15.40
CA PRO A 640 7.98 7.08 -16.62
C PRO A 640 8.06 5.56 -16.74
N ASP A 641 7.82 5.04 -17.94
CA ASP A 641 7.83 3.60 -18.25
C ASP A 641 6.77 2.79 -17.45
N ASP A 642 5.59 3.39 -17.23
CA ASP A 642 4.46 2.68 -16.64
C ASP A 642 4.11 1.41 -17.42
N THR A 643 3.74 0.36 -16.71
CA THR A 643 3.37 -0.94 -17.30
C THR A 643 1.88 -1.04 -17.65
N GLY A 644 1.07 -0.04 -17.31
CA GLY A 644 -0.40 -0.04 -17.46
C GLY A 644 -1.13 -1.05 -16.56
N LEU A 645 -0.43 -1.64 -15.59
CA LEU A 645 -1.01 -2.60 -14.65
C LEU A 645 -1.62 -1.89 -13.42
N PRO A 646 -2.67 -2.45 -12.80
CA PRO A 646 -3.22 -1.92 -11.57
C PRO A 646 -2.23 -2.13 -10.42
N ALA A 647 -1.53 -1.07 -10.04
CA ALA A 647 -0.56 -1.06 -8.95
C ALA A 647 -0.66 0.26 -8.16
N PHE A 648 -0.28 0.20 -6.90
CA PHE A 648 -0.17 1.38 -6.05
C PHE A 648 1.14 2.13 -6.35
N GLY A 649 1.05 3.45 -6.52
CA GLY A 649 2.13 4.36 -6.89
C GLY A 649 1.66 5.39 -7.91
N GLY A 650 2.50 6.37 -8.23
CA GLY A 650 2.14 7.42 -9.19
C GLY A 650 1.20 8.48 -8.62
N ALA A 651 0.28 9.00 -9.43
CA ALA A 651 -0.57 10.13 -9.07
C ALA A 651 -1.57 9.81 -7.96
N TRP A 652 -1.35 10.34 -6.76
CA TRP A 652 -2.25 10.18 -5.61
C TRP A 652 -3.46 11.10 -5.67
N SER A 653 -3.21 12.39 -5.90
CA SER A 653 -4.25 13.42 -5.87
C SER A 653 -3.87 14.59 -6.78
N ASN A 654 -4.85 15.46 -7.02
CA ASN A 654 -4.66 16.66 -7.81
C ASN A 654 -5.47 17.84 -7.23
N TYR A 655 -5.10 19.08 -7.58
CA TYR A 655 -5.86 20.28 -7.25
C TYR A 655 -6.00 21.17 -8.49
N PRO A 656 -7.20 21.22 -9.11
CA PRO A 656 -7.43 21.94 -10.36
C PRO A 656 -8.01 23.35 -10.18
N PHE A 657 -8.17 23.87 -8.95
CA PHE A 657 -9.00 25.04 -8.67
C PHE A 657 -8.28 26.38 -8.71
N PHE A 658 -6.97 26.44 -8.99
CA PHE A 658 -6.27 27.71 -9.13
C PHE A 658 -6.80 28.54 -10.30
N GLU A 659 -7.08 29.83 -10.06
CA GLU A 659 -7.53 30.76 -11.11
C GLU A 659 -6.47 30.97 -12.21
N SER A 660 -5.21 30.73 -11.90
CA SER A 660 -4.11 30.74 -12.87
C SER A 660 -4.22 29.64 -13.94
N GLY A 661 -5.12 28.65 -13.71
CA GLY A 661 -5.40 27.53 -14.61
C GLY A 661 -4.29 26.46 -14.60
N ILE A 662 -3.37 26.50 -13.64
CA ILE A 662 -2.47 25.38 -13.37
C ILE A 662 -3.20 24.33 -12.56
N VAL A 663 -2.77 23.09 -12.72
CA VAL A 663 -3.17 21.95 -11.90
C VAL A 663 -1.93 21.42 -11.22
N VAL A 664 -2.01 21.16 -9.92
CA VAL A 664 -0.93 20.49 -9.20
C VAL A 664 -1.32 19.04 -8.95
N VAL A 665 -0.34 18.15 -9.09
CA VAL A 665 -0.53 16.70 -8.93
C VAL A 665 0.57 16.20 -8.01
N SER A 666 0.20 15.48 -6.96
CA SER A 666 1.13 14.73 -6.13
C SER A 666 1.31 13.33 -6.72
N SER A 667 2.56 12.90 -6.87
CA SER A 667 2.89 11.57 -7.36
C SER A 667 3.78 10.88 -6.35
N TRP A 668 3.32 9.74 -5.85
CA TRP A 668 3.79 8.98 -4.69
C TRP A 668 5.31 8.94 -4.51
N GLY A 669 6.01 8.41 -5.50
CA GLY A 669 7.47 8.22 -5.48
C GLY A 669 8.25 9.27 -6.27
N GLU A 670 7.57 10.14 -7.02
CA GLU A 670 8.19 11.11 -7.91
C GLU A 670 8.26 12.51 -7.27
N GLY A 671 7.13 13.03 -6.76
CA GLY A 671 7.06 14.35 -6.16
C GLY A 671 5.87 15.19 -6.62
N LEU A 672 6.08 16.50 -6.81
CA LEU A 672 5.07 17.47 -7.21
C LEU A 672 5.17 17.82 -8.69
N PHE A 673 4.10 17.62 -9.43
CA PHE A 673 3.93 18.11 -10.79
C PHE A 673 3.05 19.35 -10.81
N VAL A 674 3.45 20.35 -11.57
CA VAL A 674 2.64 21.51 -11.94
C VAL A 674 2.38 21.41 -13.43
N VAL A 675 1.13 21.24 -13.83
CA VAL A 675 0.76 21.02 -15.23
C VAL A 675 -0.30 22.02 -15.71
N ARG A 676 -0.47 22.13 -17.00
CA ARG A 676 -1.47 22.98 -17.65
C ARG A 676 -2.23 22.20 -18.71
N VAL A 677 -3.53 22.06 -18.55
CA VAL A 677 -4.41 21.46 -19.56
C VAL A 677 -4.67 22.46 -20.67
N ARG A 678 -4.45 22.07 -21.92
CA ARG A 678 -4.69 22.91 -23.09
C ARG A 678 -6.20 23.18 -23.28
N GLY A 679 -6.53 24.34 -23.79
CA GLY A 679 -7.92 24.80 -23.90
C GLY A 679 -8.47 25.27 -22.53
N ARG A 680 -9.53 26.08 -22.57
CA ARG A 680 -10.19 26.53 -21.34
C ARG A 680 -11.30 25.57 -20.95
N ALA A 681 -11.47 25.30 -19.66
CA ALA A 681 -12.72 24.78 -19.13
C ALA A 681 -13.84 25.77 -19.51
N VAL A 682 -14.96 25.29 -19.97
CA VAL A 682 -16.17 26.11 -20.22
C VAL A 682 -16.93 26.12 -18.90
N SER A 683 -17.04 27.31 -18.30
CA SER A 683 -17.83 27.53 -17.08
C SER A 683 -19.31 27.57 -17.42
#